data_d455a3ac77dd9bac6bf42a894bd49c23
#
_entry.id   d455a3ac77dd9bac6bf42a894bd49c23
#
_cell.length_a   1.000
_cell.length_b   1.000
_cell.length_c   1.000
_cell.angle_alpha   90.00
_cell.angle_beta   90.00
_cell.angle_gamma   90.00
#
_symmetry.space_group_name_H-M   'P 1'
#
loop_
_entity.id
_entity.type
_entity.pdbx_description
1 polymer ?
#
loop_
_entity_poly.entity_id
_entity_poly.type
_entity_poly.pdbx_seq_one_letter_code
_entity_poly.pdbx_strand_id
1 'polypeptide(L)'
;MRCICGFFMMFVVLYPALAQKDTVSRRTLLPNGWSLTPLGRSIPLGDLPLNIIVSPSKKYIAVTNNGQSTQSIQLIDAVDDKMLSEKIIPKSWLGLAFSSDEKYLYASGGNDNLIMKYAISNDQLIESDQIKLGEKWPVKISPAGIQVDDMTNRLFVVTKENNSLYVVDLKTKKAQSYNLGAEAYTCLLSKSRAKLYISLWGGGRILIFDIHKNKITDSIAVGDHPNDLCLSRNGRTLFVANANDNSVSVIDLISRKVLETLDAALYPGSSVGSTTNGVALSENDKTLYIANADNNCLAVFDVSHPGSSKSTGFIPVGWYPTGVRVIGNKVFVSNGKGFHSFPNPGYKPFDTAADNISFQKSANKSEYIGGLFTGTLSIFKTPTTEQLARYSRIVYENTPYNKNKESTAHGEQGNPVPRQIGDSSPIKYVFYIIKENRTYDQVLGDLEGGNGDTSLCLFGEKITPNLHALAKEFVLLDNFYVDAEVSADGHNWSMGGYATDYLEKTWPTDYGGRGGTYDGEGNRAIANNKKGFIWDYCFRAGISYRTYGEFADDYKPNIPVLKNHFCRYYTSWDQHVRDTTRVGQWKRDFDSLVAHHSLPHLNTLRIINDHTEGLQKGRPTPFAHCADNDLAVGMFVDYLSKSPVWKESVVFVLEDDAQDGPDHVDAHRSTAYIAGGYVKRHVVDHTMYSTTSMLHTIELILGFPPMSQYDAAAEPMWRCFSKQPDMTPYNVKPLQTDINAVNIIENVWQRKSESFDFSREDRVPDHEFTEVIWKAVKGENSIVPPPRRAAFVKNADKKNDQD
;
A
#
# COMPACT_ATOMS: atom_id res chain seq x y z
N MET A 1 15.64 -53.96 72.05
CA MET A 1 16.42 -52.91 71.38
C MET A 1 16.05 -52.94 69.92
N ARG A 2 15.24 -51.95 69.50
CA ARG A 2 14.76 -51.83 68.13
C ARG A 2 15.66 -50.84 67.41
N CYS A 3 16.33 -51.27 66.35
CA CYS A 3 17.00 -50.39 65.38
C CYS A 3 15.99 -49.82 64.38
N ILE A 4 15.94 -48.52 64.32
CA ILE A 4 15.17 -47.80 63.28
C ILE A 4 16.14 -47.36 62.17
N CYS A 5 16.01 -47.98 60.98
CA CYS A 5 16.69 -47.52 59.76
C CYS A 5 15.85 -46.42 59.16
N GLY A 6 16.38 -45.17 59.12
CA GLY A 6 15.78 -44.05 58.38
C GLY A 6 16.12 -44.11 56.92
N PHE A 7 15.11 -44.19 56.06
CA PHE A 7 15.23 -44.05 54.59
C PHE A 7 15.14 -42.55 54.23
N PHE A 8 16.23 -41.99 53.72
CA PHE A 8 16.23 -40.64 53.16
C PHE A 8 15.76 -40.75 51.69
N MET A 9 14.54 -40.33 51.45
CA MET A 9 13.96 -40.23 50.12
C MET A 9 14.36 -38.89 49.46
N MET A 10 15.32 -38.93 48.54
CA MET A 10 15.77 -37.76 47.77
C MET A 10 14.73 -37.43 46.72
N PHE A 11 13.91 -36.40 46.95
CA PHE A 11 12.97 -35.84 45.94
C PHE A 11 13.80 -35.10 44.86
N VAL A 12 13.99 -35.72 43.71
CA VAL A 12 14.44 -35.04 42.52
C VAL A 12 13.24 -34.25 41.95
N VAL A 13 13.20 -32.96 42.18
CA VAL A 13 12.25 -32.06 41.56
C VAL A 13 12.68 -31.89 40.10
N LEU A 14 12.10 -32.69 39.21
CA LEU A 14 12.16 -32.45 37.76
C LEU A 14 11.36 -31.16 37.45
N TYR A 15 12.05 -30.04 37.29
CA TYR A 15 11.48 -28.89 36.62
C TYR A 15 11.18 -29.29 35.17
N PRO A 16 9.91 -29.29 34.71
CA PRO A 16 9.66 -29.41 33.31
C PRO A 16 10.27 -28.17 32.66
N ALA A 17 11.29 -28.34 31.84
CA ALA A 17 11.67 -27.32 30.88
C ALA A 17 10.43 -27.06 30.01
N LEU A 18 9.73 -25.98 30.29
CA LEU A 18 8.72 -25.45 29.39
C LEU A 18 9.42 -25.11 28.08
N ALA A 19 9.42 -26.09 27.18
CA ALA A 19 9.71 -25.81 25.78
C ALA A 19 8.72 -24.72 25.36
N GLN A 20 9.23 -23.53 25.08
CA GLN A 20 8.49 -22.42 24.55
C GLN A 20 7.88 -22.94 23.22
N LYS A 21 6.60 -23.30 23.23
CA LYS A 21 5.87 -23.66 22.01
C LYS A 21 5.96 -22.43 21.09
N ASP A 22 6.57 -22.62 19.93
CA ASP A 22 6.44 -21.68 18.81
C ASP A 22 4.94 -21.56 18.49
N THR A 23 4.26 -20.60 19.09
CA THR A 23 2.86 -20.37 18.87
C THR A 23 2.73 -19.59 17.56
N VAL A 24 2.40 -20.31 16.49
CA VAL A 24 1.88 -19.68 15.25
C VAL A 24 0.56 -19.02 15.63
N SER A 25 0.43 -17.74 15.31
CA SER A 25 -0.82 -17.01 15.57
C SER A 25 -1.98 -17.59 14.73
N ARG A 26 -3.22 -17.31 15.14
CA ARG A 26 -4.38 -17.69 14.33
C ARG A 26 -4.38 -16.93 13.01
N ARG A 27 -4.69 -17.64 11.90
CA ARG A 27 -4.75 -17.07 10.56
C ARG A 27 -5.73 -15.90 10.49
N THR A 28 -5.29 -14.77 9.97
CA THR A 28 -6.10 -13.56 9.72
C THR A 28 -6.19 -13.34 8.20
N LEU A 29 -7.40 -13.15 7.69
CA LEU A 29 -7.63 -12.78 6.29
C LEU A 29 -7.52 -11.26 6.14
N LEU A 30 -6.88 -10.80 5.06
CA LEU A 30 -6.73 -9.40 4.69
C LEU A 30 -7.74 -8.99 3.60
N PRO A 31 -8.03 -7.69 3.43
CA PRO A 31 -8.96 -7.18 2.42
C PRO A 31 -8.63 -7.59 0.98
N ASN A 32 -7.36 -7.76 0.66
CA ASN A 32 -6.87 -8.20 -0.65
C ASN A 32 -6.90 -9.74 -0.85
N GLY A 33 -7.51 -10.49 0.07
CA GLY A 33 -7.61 -11.95 0.00
C GLY A 33 -6.39 -12.73 0.48
N TRP A 34 -5.28 -12.06 0.83
CA TRP A 34 -4.11 -12.68 1.44
C TRP A 34 -4.36 -12.96 2.92
N SER A 35 -3.49 -13.75 3.56
CA SER A 35 -3.66 -14.10 4.97
C SER A 35 -2.35 -13.97 5.75
N LEU A 36 -2.47 -13.81 7.06
CA LEU A 36 -1.34 -13.70 7.98
C LEU A 36 -1.39 -14.79 9.05
N THR A 37 -0.23 -15.34 9.38
CA THR A 37 0.03 -16.18 10.56
C THR A 37 1.41 -15.87 11.11
N PRO A 38 1.63 -14.64 11.64
CA PRO A 38 2.96 -14.18 12.05
C PRO A 38 3.58 -15.10 13.08
N LEU A 39 4.89 -15.31 12.94
CA LEU A 39 5.68 -16.14 13.85
C LEU A 39 6.24 -15.32 15.03
N GLY A 40 6.30 -15.94 16.18
CA GLY A 40 7.03 -15.44 17.33
C GLY A 40 6.25 -14.43 18.17
N ARG A 41 7.00 -13.60 18.91
CA ARG A 41 6.48 -12.49 19.71
C ARG A 41 6.48 -11.22 18.90
N SER A 42 5.53 -10.33 19.16
CA SER A 42 5.49 -9.01 18.52
C SER A 42 5.48 -7.90 19.57
N ILE A 43 6.19 -6.82 19.27
CA ILE A 43 6.17 -5.56 20.01
C ILE A 43 5.43 -4.55 19.13
N PRO A 44 4.46 -3.77 19.66
CA PRO A 44 3.82 -2.70 18.88
C PRO A 44 4.82 -1.59 18.57
N LEU A 45 4.73 -1.06 17.35
CA LEU A 45 5.45 0.11 16.85
C LEU A 45 4.45 1.18 16.40
N GLY A 46 4.94 2.34 16.02
CA GLY A 46 4.14 3.30 15.22
C GLY A 46 3.85 2.73 13.82
N ASP A 47 2.96 3.39 13.10
CA ASP A 47 2.60 2.99 11.74
C ASP A 47 3.76 3.17 10.75
N LEU A 48 3.83 2.29 9.78
CA LEU A 48 4.83 2.21 8.72
C LEU A 48 6.29 2.40 9.22
N PRO A 49 6.82 1.50 10.08
CA PRO A 49 8.24 1.52 10.44
C PRO A 49 9.09 1.20 9.21
N LEU A 50 9.74 2.22 8.61
CA LEU A 50 10.51 2.05 7.37
C LEU A 50 11.93 1.52 7.58
N ASN A 51 12.55 1.80 8.73
CA ASN A 51 13.92 1.37 8.97
C ASN A 51 14.10 0.80 10.38
N ILE A 52 14.93 -0.22 10.45
CA ILE A 52 15.39 -0.85 11.67
C ILE A 52 16.90 -0.98 11.62
N ILE A 53 17.61 -0.43 12.61
CA ILE A 53 19.07 -0.53 12.72
C ILE A 53 19.48 -1.09 14.09
N VAL A 54 20.65 -1.74 14.11
CA VAL A 54 21.23 -2.32 15.32
C VAL A 54 22.44 -1.50 15.75
N SER A 55 22.58 -1.23 17.05
CA SER A 55 23.73 -0.53 17.59
C SER A 55 25.00 -1.38 17.50
N PRO A 56 26.21 -0.78 17.47
CA PRO A 56 27.48 -1.51 17.39
C PRO A 56 27.67 -2.61 18.46
N SER A 57 27.26 -2.35 19.71
CA SER A 57 27.30 -3.35 20.80
C SER A 57 26.20 -4.43 20.69
N LYS A 58 25.21 -4.21 19.80
CA LYS A 58 23.98 -5.02 19.67
C LYS A 58 23.05 -4.95 20.90
N LYS A 59 23.21 -3.95 21.76
CA LYS A 59 22.33 -3.69 22.89
C LYS A 59 21.00 -3.07 22.42
N TYR A 60 21.08 -2.16 21.48
CA TYR A 60 19.92 -1.39 21.03
C TYR A 60 19.50 -1.70 19.61
N ILE A 61 18.21 -1.61 19.40
CA ILE A 61 17.57 -1.48 18.07
C ILE A 61 16.91 -0.12 18.02
N ALA A 62 17.12 0.62 16.95
CA ALA A 62 16.38 1.87 16.67
C ALA A 62 15.48 1.67 15.45
N VAL A 63 14.25 2.19 15.53
CA VAL A 63 13.22 2.08 14.50
C VAL A 63 12.67 3.46 14.18
N THR A 64 12.44 3.77 12.89
CA THR A 64 11.66 4.94 12.45
C THR A 64 10.22 4.54 12.19
N ASN A 65 9.26 5.34 12.63
CA ASN A 65 7.85 5.22 12.27
C ASN A 65 7.48 6.38 11.34
N ASN A 66 7.08 6.06 10.12
CA ASN A 66 6.97 7.02 9.01
C ASN A 66 5.57 7.07 8.40
N GLY A 67 4.60 6.47 9.05
CA GLY A 67 3.23 6.43 8.59
C GLY A 67 2.51 7.79 8.67
N GLN A 68 1.23 7.75 8.37
CA GLN A 68 0.38 8.94 8.36
C GLN A 68 0.12 9.51 9.75
N SER A 69 0.08 8.64 10.79
CA SER A 69 -0.15 9.04 12.19
C SER A 69 1.06 9.78 12.79
N THR A 70 1.27 9.70 14.11
CA THR A 70 2.41 10.31 14.78
C THR A 70 3.71 9.65 14.36
N GLN A 71 4.63 10.41 13.77
CA GLN A 71 5.95 9.92 13.40
C GLN A 71 6.90 9.98 14.60
N SER A 72 7.69 8.93 14.78
CA SER A 72 8.57 8.80 15.93
C SER A 72 9.84 7.99 15.64
N ILE A 73 10.81 8.09 16.54
CA ILE A 73 11.96 7.20 16.64
C ILE A 73 11.78 6.39 17.92
N GLN A 74 11.85 5.09 17.83
CA GLN A 74 11.76 4.17 18.96
C GLN A 74 13.09 3.47 19.19
N LEU A 75 13.51 3.42 20.47
CA LEU A 75 14.70 2.70 20.94
C LEU A 75 14.26 1.48 21.73
N ILE A 76 14.78 0.31 21.38
CA ILE A 76 14.38 -0.98 21.91
C ILE A 76 15.60 -1.68 22.46
N ASP A 77 15.49 -2.34 23.63
CA ASP A 77 16.47 -3.26 24.15
C ASP A 77 16.43 -4.58 23.38
N ALA A 78 17.51 -4.92 22.66
CA ALA A 78 17.59 -6.11 21.84
C ALA A 78 17.77 -7.41 22.63
N VAL A 79 18.16 -7.32 23.93
CA VAL A 79 18.34 -8.46 24.82
C VAL A 79 17.02 -8.84 25.47
N ASP A 80 16.36 -7.84 26.09
CA ASP A 80 15.12 -8.01 26.85
C ASP A 80 13.85 -7.85 26.01
N ASP A 81 14.00 -7.45 24.74
CA ASP A 81 12.89 -7.19 23.81
C ASP A 81 11.87 -6.18 24.39
N LYS A 82 12.36 -5.04 24.88
CA LYS A 82 11.55 -4.00 25.53
C LYS A 82 11.72 -2.65 24.88
N MET A 83 10.63 -1.91 24.72
CA MET A 83 10.68 -0.50 24.40
C MET A 83 11.36 0.26 25.54
N LEU A 84 12.42 1.01 25.23
CA LEU A 84 13.17 1.84 26.16
C LEU A 84 12.78 3.30 26.08
N SER A 85 12.64 3.82 24.87
CA SER A 85 12.38 5.23 24.63
C SER A 85 11.64 5.41 23.31
N GLU A 86 10.73 6.36 23.29
CA GLU A 86 10.10 6.87 22.07
C GLU A 86 10.30 8.37 22.01
N LYS A 87 10.61 8.87 20.81
CA LYS A 87 10.77 10.29 20.58
C LYS A 87 9.99 10.71 19.35
N ILE A 88 8.98 11.55 19.54
CA ILE A 88 8.20 12.13 18.45
C ILE A 88 9.12 13.06 17.63
N ILE A 89 9.03 12.95 16.32
CA ILE A 89 9.71 13.80 15.36
C ILE A 89 8.65 14.38 14.41
N PRO A 90 8.64 15.69 14.17
CA PRO A 90 7.57 16.33 13.38
C PRO A 90 7.43 15.75 11.96
N LYS A 91 8.58 15.48 11.33
CA LYS A 91 8.68 14.80 10.04
C LYS A 91 9.85 13.83 10.10
N SER A 92 9.57 12.59 9.72
CA SER A 92 10.56 11.52 9.73
C SER A 92 10.70 10.92 8.33
N TRP A 93 11.86 10.35 8.06
CA TRP A 93 12.07 9.43 6.95
C TRP A 93 13.00 8.30 7.38
N LEU A 94 13.31 7.36 6.51
CA LEU A 94 14.01 6.11 6.85
C LEU A 94 15.41 6.26 7.47
N GLY A 95 16.06 7.42 7.35
CA GLY A 95 17.48 7.60 7.72
C GLY A 95 17.72 7.49 9.23
N LEU A 96 18.51 6.49 9.64
CA LEU A 96 19.01 6.29 11.00
C LEU A 96 20.50 5.90 10.97
N ALA A 97 21.29 6.39 11.94
CA ALA A 97 22.68 5.96 12.16
C ALA A 97 23.10 6.14 13.62
N PHE A 98 23.61 5.08 14.27
CA PHE A 98 24.28 5.21 15.56
C PHE A 98 25.71 5.73 15.37
N SER A 99 26.19 6.57 16.31
CA SER A 99 27.64 6.81 16.43
C SER A 99 28.36 5.53 16.86
N SER A 100 29.66 5.42 16.53
CA SER A 100 30.43 4.19 16.83
C SER A 100 30.59 3.94 18.32
N ASP A 101 30.53 4.98 19.16
CA ASP A 101 30.57 4.94 20.63
C ASP A 101 29.17 4.82 21.25
N GLU A 102 28.11 4.72 20.43
CA GLU A 102 26.71 4.59 20.83
C GLU A 102 26.15 5.73 21.69
N LYS A 103 26.88 6.83 21.81
CA LYS A 103 26.38 8.00 22.57
C LYS A 103 25.35 8.81 21.81
N TYR A 104 25.29 8.66 20.49
CA TYR A 104 24.41 9.44 19.63
C TYR A 104 23.67 8.56 18.61
N LEU A 105 22.45 8.98 18.31
CA LEU A 105 21.64 8.51 17.19
C LEU A 105 21.31 9.69 16.28
N TYR A 106 21.61 9.55 15.00
CA TYR A 106 21.21 10.49 13.96
C TYR A 106 19.98 9.99 13.25
N ALA A 107 19.00 10.86 13.01
CA ALA A 107 17.73 10.53 12.34
C ALA A 107 17.36 11.58 11.29
N SER A 108 16.80 11.13 10.18
CA SER A 108 16.27 12.01 9.15
C SER A 108 15.04 12.79 9.66
N GLY A 109 15.03 14.09 9.44
CA GLY A 109 13.88 14.98 9.64
C GLY A 109 13.02 15.14 8.38
N GLY A 110 13.13 14.23 7.42
CA GLY A 110 12.28 14.20 6.21
C GLY A 110 12.20 15.56 5.50
N ASN A 111 10.99 15.99 5.18
CA ASN A 111 10.74 17.24 4.46
C ASN A 111 11.00 18.54 5.28
N ASP A 112 11.45 18.44 6.54
CA ASP A 112 12.06 19.58 7.25
C ASP A 112 13.51 19.84 6.85
N ASN A 113 14.08 19.00 5.96
CA ASN A 113 15.39 19.14 5.33
C ASN A 113 16.53 19.27 6.34
N LEU A 114 16.46 18.46 7.41
CA LEU A 114 17.46 18.44 8.49
C LEU A 114 17.73 17.03 8.98
N ILE A 115 18.79 16.88 9.75
CA ILE A 115 19.10 15.66 10.50
C ILE A 115 19.00 15.99 11.99
N MET A 116 18.22 15.21 12.72
CA MET A 116 18.14 15.27 14.17
C MET A 116 19.28 14.47 14.77
N LYS A 117 19.88 14.97 15.85
CA LYS A 117 20.87 14.27 16.66
C LYS A 117 20.33 14.08 18.06
N TYR A 118 20.22 12.84 18.49
CA TYR A 118 19.80 12.46 19.85
C TYR A 118 20.99 11.90 20.63
N ALA A 119 21.19 12.38 21.88
CA ALA A 119 22.06 11.71 22.83
C ALA A 119 21.33 10.52 23.46
N ILE A 120 22.03 9.39 23.63
CA ILE A 120 21.55 8.23 24.36
C ILE A 120 22.11 8.28 25.77
N SER A 121 21.25 8.49 26.76
CA SER A 121 21.60 8.57 28.17
C SER A 121 20.56 7.86 29.03
N ASN A 122 21.00 6.95 29.88
CA ASN A 122 20.12 6.12 30.72
C ASN A 122 19.01 5.43 29.87
N ASP A 123 19.40 4.88 28.72
CA ASP A 123 18.51 4.21 27.77
C ASP A 123 17.38 5.11 27.18
N GLN A 124 17.55 6.45 27.28
CA GLN A 124 16.61 7.44 26.75
C GLN A 124 17.22 8.25 25.60
N LEU A 125 16.38 8.56 24.59
CA LEU A 125 16.72 9.48 23.51
C LEU A 125 16.47 10.92 23.95
N ILE A 126 17.53 11.73 23.97
CA ILE A 126 17.47 13.15 24.35
C ILE A 126 17.92 13.97 23.15
N GLU A 127 17.06 14.84 22.64
CA GLU A 127 17.44 15.76 21.56
C GLU A 127 18.64 16.60 21.97
N SER A 128 19.70 16.57 21.18
CA SER A 128 20.95 17.26 21.53
C SER A 128 21.35 18.30 20.49
N ASP A 129 20.99 18.11 19.23
CA ASP A 129 21.42 19.00 18.14
C ASP A 129 20.62 18.74 16.86
N GLN A 130 20.72 19.70 15.90
CA GLN A 130 20.14 19.61 14.56
C GLN A 130 21.17 20.06 13.50
N ILE A 131 21.17 19.39 12.36
CA ILE A 131 22.00 19.73 11.21
C ILE A 131 21.08 20.08 10.05
N LYS A 132 20.99 21.34 9.67
CA LYS A 132 20.19 21.82 8.54
C LYS A 132 20.90 21.55 7.23
N LEU A 133 20.20 20.98 6.25
CA LEU A 133 20.65 20.82 4.87
C LEU A 133 20.08 21.89 3.94
N GLY A 134 18.99 22.54 4.35
CA GLY A 134 18.33 23.61 3.63
C GLY A 134 17.05 24.07 4.34
N GLU A 135 16.30 24.95 3.69
CA GLU A 135 14.99 25.38 4.18
C GLU A 135 13.98 24.22 4.08
N LYS A 136 12.94 24.27 4.94
CA LYS A 136 11.86 23.28 4.96
C LYS A 136 11.12 23.21 3.62
N TRP A 137 10.32 22.17 3.45
CA TRP A 137 9.37 22.08 2.34
C TRP A 137 8.60 23.41 2.16
N PRO A 138 8.44 23.93 0.93
CA PRO A 138 8.54 23.26 -0.37
C PRO A 138 9.95 23.20 -1.01
N VAL A 139 11.03 23.54 -0.31
CA VAL A 139 12.37 23.29 -0.81
C VAL A 139 12.62 21.78 -0.82
N LYS A 140 12.82 21.21 -2.02
CA LYS A 140 12.89 19.77 -2.26
C LYS A 140 14.30 19.24 -2.00
N ILE A 141 14.57 18.70 -0.81
CA ILE A 141 15.79 17.96 -0.43
C ILE A 141 15.43 16.57 0.05
N SER A 142 14.69 16.48 1.15
CA SER A 142 14.20 15.27 1.79
C SER A 142 15.32 14.25 2.08
N PRO A 143 16.07 14.41 3.19
CA PRO A 143 17.05 13.45 3.64
C PRO A 143 16.48 12.04 3.72
N ALA A 144 17.18 11.07 3.14
CA ALA A 144 16.83 9.64 3.17
C ALA A 144 17.87 8.87 4.00
N GLY A 145 18.59 7.91 3.42
CA GLY A 145 19.59 7.12 4.13
C GLY A 145 20.75 7.94 4.69
N ILE A 146 21.24 7.53 5.87
CA ILE A 146 22.29 8.23 6.62
C ILE A 146 23.39 7.27 7.00
N GLN A 147 24.65 7.70 6.91
CA GLN A 147 25.79 7.01 7.49
C GLN A 147 26.70 8.00 8.23
N VAL A 148 27.19 7.62 9.39
CA VAL A 148 28.14 8.42 10.19
C VAL A 148 29.52 7.79 10.17
N ASP A 149 30.54 8.62 9.96
CA ASP A 149 31.95 8.26 10.14
C ASP A 149 32.57 9.16 11.20
N ASP A 150 32.52 8.71 12.44
CA ASP A 150 33.05 9.43 13.60
C ASP A 150 34.55 9.61 13.53
N MET A 151 35.29 8.71 12.86
CA MET A 151 36.76 8.83 12.75
C MET A 151 37.18 10.03 11.94
N THR A 152 36.39 10.36 10.90
CA THR A 152 36.65 11.55 10.05
C THR A 152 35.69 12.69 10.36
N ASN A 153 34.84 12.58 11.37
CA ASN A 153 33.78 13.55 11.72
C ASN A 153 32.88 13.93 10.53
N ARG A 154 32.47 12.93 9.74
CA ARG A 154 31.61 13.13 8.58
C ARG A 154 30.28 12.43 8.74
N LEU A 155 29.24 13.10 8.24
CA LEU A 155 27.92 12.50 8.05
C LEU A 155 27.62 12.48 6.55
N PHE A 156 27.22 11.32 6.06
CA PHE A 156 26.80 11.11 4.67
C PHE A 156 25.27 10.98 4.66
N VAL A 157 24.60 11.80 3.86
CA VAL A 157 23.15 11.85 3.76
C VAL A 157 22.76 11.80 2.30
N VAL A 158 22.06 10.79 1.86
CA VAL A 158 21.46 10.76 0.54
C VAL A 158 20.04 11.34 0.60
N THR A 159 19.54 11.86 -0.52
CA THR A 159 18.26 12.57 -0.58
C THR A 159 17.38 12.03 -1.70
N LYS A 160 16.05 12.04 -1.50
CA LYS A 160 15.10 11.53 -2.50
C LYS A 160 14.52 12.60 -3.42
N GLU A 161 14.50 13.88 -3.02
CA GLU A 161 13.82 14.91 -3.82
C GLU A 161 14.76 15.70 -4.74
N ASN A 162 16.01 15.91 -4.37
CA ASN A 162 16.99 16.60 -5.20
C ASN A 162 18.15 15.73 -5.67
N ASN A 163 18.00 14.40 -5.55
CA ASN A 163 18.93 13.41 -6.13
C ASN A 163 20.39 13.65 -5.74
N SER A 164 20.66 13.89 -4.44
CA SER A 164 21.97 14.33 -3.99
C SER A 164 22.54 13.48 -2.85
N LEU A 165 23.88 13.45 -2.77
CA LEU A 165 24.63 13.06 -1.58
C LEU A 165 25.13 14.33 -0.90
N TYR A 166 24.78 14.53 0.35
CA TYR A 166 25.37 15.55 1.21
C TYR A 166 26.46 14.93 2.09
N VAL A 167 27.65 15.50 2.04
CA VAL A 167 28.77 15.19 2.94
C VAL A 167 28.89 16.34 3.93
N VAL A 168 28.55 16.07 5.18
CA VAL A 168 28.49 17.06 6.24
C VAL A 168 29.69 16.90 7.18
N ASP A 169 30.43 17.97 7.45
CA ASP A 169 31.40 18.01 8.52
C ASP A 169 30.69 18.22 9.86
N LEU A 170 30.81 17.26 10.76
CA LEU A 170 30.06 17.25 12.04
C LEU A 170 30.54 18.34 13.03
N LYS A 171 31.74 18.87 12.87
CA LYS A 171 32.26 19.94 13.74
C LYS A 171 31.77 21.33 13.30
N THR A 172 31.78 21.57 11.99
CA THR A 172 31.43 22.90 11.43
C THR A 172 29.99 22.94 10.94
N LYS A 173 29.31 21.82 10.81
CA LYS A 173 27.99 21.62 10.18
C LYS A 173 27.92 22.09 8.71
N LYS A 174 29.05 22.35 8.07
CA LYS A 174 29.08 22.67 6.65
C LYS A 174 28.84 21.43 5.82
N ALA A 175 27.98 21.54 4.81
CA ALA A 175 27.65 20.47 3.90
C ALA A 175 28.13 20.77 2.48
N GLN A 176 28.63 19.75 1.80
CA GLN A 176 28.90 19.74 0.37
C GLN A 176 28.00 18.74 -0.30
N SER A 177 27.33 19.10 -1.40
CA SER A 177 26.43 18.23 -2.13
C SER A 177 27.04 17.73 -3.44
N TYR A 178 26.64 16.51 -3.82
CA TYR A 178 27.04 15.83 -5.06
C TYR A 178 25.79 15.26 -5.72
N ASN A 179 25.57 15.58 -7.00
CA ASN A 179 24.44 15.07 -7.76
C ASN A 179 24.61 13.56 -8.03
N LEU A 180 23.57 12.79 -7.77
CA LEU A 180 23.51 11.33 -7.96
C LEU A 180 22.80 10.91 -9.25
N GLY A 181 22.05 11.83 -9.87
CA GLY A 181 21.33 11.60 -11.13
C GLY A 181 19.97 10.96 -11.04
N ALA A 182 19.60 10.39 -9.89
CA ALA A 182 18.28 9.84 -9.61
C ALA A 182 18.01 9.83 -8.10
N GLU A 183 16.77 9.56 -7.72
CA GLU A 183 16.33 9.41 -6.33
C GLU A 183 17.17 8.33 -5.62
N ALA A 184 17.69 8.67 -4.44
CA ALA A 184 18.45 7.74 -3.63
C ALA A 184 17.64 7.25 -2.42
N TYR A 185 17.78 5.97 -2.07
CA TYR A 185 17.13 5.38 -0.90
C TYR A 185 18.05 5.38 0.31
N THR A 186 19.17 4.65 0.24
CA THR A 186 20.10 4.53 1.37
C THR A 186 21.54 4.54 0.92
N CYS A 187 22.45 4.60 1.89
CA CYS A 187 23.89 4.47 1.66
C CYS A 187 24.53 3.62 2.76
N LEU A 188 25.67 3.00 2.44
CA LEU A 188 26.40 2.10 3.32
C LEU A 188 27.92 2.28 3.20
N LEU A 189 28.59 2.51 4.32
CA LEU A 189 30.05 2.62 4.37
C LEU A 189 30.74 1.27 4.14
N SER A 190 31.78 1.25 3.32
CA SER A 190 32.68 0.11 3.22
C SER A 190 33.38 -0.15 4.56
N LYS A 191 33.82 -1.39 4.81
CA LYS A 191 34.56 -1.75 6.04
C LYS A 191 35.84 -0.95 6.22
N SER A 192 36.50 -0.60 5.12
CA SER A 192 37.70 0.26 5.12
C SER A 192 37.39 1.74 5.30
N ARG A 193 36.10 2.16 5.29
CA ARG A 193 35.62 3.54 5.29
C ARG A 193 36.15 4.39 4.12
N ALA A 194 36.69 3.74 3.06
CA ALA A 194 37.19 4.43 1.87
C ALA A 194 36.14 4.68 0.79
N LYS A 195 35.04 3.92 0.85
CA LYS A 195 33.94 3.97 -0.13
C LYS A 195 32.60 4.10 0.58
N LEU A 196 31.65 4.75 -0.11
CA LEU A 196 30.22 4.74 0.23
C LEU A 196 29.48 4.10 -0.95
N TYR A 197 28.68 3.08 -0.66
CA TYR A 197 27.77 2.45 -1.60
C TYR A 197 26.41 3.12 -1.46
N ILE A 198 25.79 3.51 -2.57
CA ILE A 198 24.52 4.26 -2.58
C ILE A 198 23.53 3.55 -3.48
N SER A 199 22.37 3.19 -2.96
CA SER A 199 21.26 2.66 -3.78
C SER A 199 20.49 3.82 -4.42
N LEU A 200 20.40 3.81 -5.76
CA LEU A 200 19.58 4.74 -6.53
C LEU A 200 18.20 4.14 -6.76
N TRP A 201 17.26 4.51 -5.93
CA TRP A 201 15.90 3.99 -5.92
C TRP A 201 15.21 4.13 -7.28
N GLY A 202 15.23 5.36 -7.84
CA GLY A 202 14.71 5.64 -9.17
C GLY A 202 15.68 5.35 -10.33
N GLY A 203 16.92 4.86 -10.03
CA GLY A 203 17.97 4.70 -11.03
C GLY A 203 18.37 3.26 -11.37
N GLY A 204 17.90 2.24 -10.63
CA GLY A 204 18.25 0.84 -10.84
C GLY A 204 19.75 0.55 -10.74
N ARG A 205 20.48 1.25 -9.86
CA ARG A 205 21.93 1.19 -9.75
C ARG A 205 22.44 1.33 -8.33
N ILE A 206 23.63 0.79 -8.09
CA ILE A 206 24.47 1.10 -6.93
C ILE A 206 25.57 2.04 -7.40
N LEU A 207 25.69 3.22 -6.79
CA LEU A 207 26.83 4.11 -7.01
C LEU A 207 27.93 3.82 -6.00
N ILE A 208 29.19 3.97 -6.42
CA ILE A 208 30.36 3.89 -5.57
C ILE A 208 31.00 5.28 -5.47
N PHE A 209 30.84 5.92 -4.30
CA PHE A 209 31.45 7.20 -4.00
C PHE A 209 32.77 6.96 -3.26
N ASP A 210 33.89 7.53 -3.78
CA ASP A 210 35.20 7.50 -3.14
C ASP A 210 35.28 8.64 -2.13
N ILE A 211 35.39 8.28 -0.86
CA ILE A 211 35.37 9.25 0.26
C ILE A 211 36.62 10.14 0.29
N HIS A 212 37.79 9.63 -0.15
CA HIS A 212 39.01 10.39 -0.19
C HIS A 212 39.08 11.36 -1.39
N LYS A 213 38.55 10.93 -2.53
CA LYS A 213 38.49 11.72 -3.76
C LYS A 213 37.26 12.61 -3.85
N ASN A 214 36.31 12.45 -2.94
CA ASN A 214 35.03 13.16 -2.92
C ASN A 214 34.32 13.13 -4.29
N LYS A 215 34.24 11.96 -4.91
CA LYS A 215 33.55 11.78 -6.21
C LYS A 215 33.00 10.38 -6.40
N ILE A 216 31.96 10.27 -7.22
CA ILE A 216 31.46 9.01 -7.75
C ILE A 216 32.53 8.45 -8.68
N THR A 217 32.96 7.23 -8.45
CA THR A 217 34.03 6.57 -9.21
C THR A 217 33.52 5.42 -10.05
N ASP A 218 32.33 4.90 -9.75
CA ASP A 218 31.76 3.75 -10.46
C ASP A 218 30.26 3.63 -10.23
N SER A 219 29.58 2.85 -11.08
CA SER A 219 28.17 2.48 -10.90
C SER A 219 27.93 1.04 -11.37
N ILE A 220 27.11 0.29 -10.64
CA ILE A 220 26.77 -1.10 -10.93
C ILE A 220 25.26 -1.18 -11.17
N ALA A 221 24.85 -1.66 -12.35
CA ALA A 221 23.44 -1.89 -12.64
C ALA A 221 22.90 -3.05 -11.80
N VAL A 222 21.71 -2.90 -11.24
CA VAL A 222 20.98 -3.87 -10.42
C VAL A 222 19.52 -3.94 -10.87
N GLY A 223 18.65 -4.59 -10.11
CA GLY A 223 17.22 -4.62 -10.40
C GLY A 223 16.51 -3.28 -10.17
N ASP A 224 15.19 -3.30 -10.29
CA ASP A 224 14.33 -2.13 -10.18
C ASP A 224 14.10 -1.75 -8.71
N HIS A 225 14.08 -0.44 -8.41
CA HIS A 225 13.93 0.11 -7.06
C HIS A 225 14.90 -0.49 -6.03
N PRO A 226 16.23 -0.40 -6.26
CA PRO A 226 17.20 -0.85 -5.27
C PRO A 226 17.06 -0.02 -3.99
N ASN A 227 16.75 -0.69 -2.87
CA ASN A 227 16.51 -0.05 -1.59
C ASN A 227 17.54 -0.49 -0.53
N ASP A 228 17.24 -1.44 0.37
CA ASP A 228 18.13 -1.82 1.49
C ASP A 228 19.39 -2.54 1.04
N LEU A 229 20.48 -2.34 1.77
CA LEU A 229 21.82 -2.80 1.49
C LEU A 229 22.38 -3.60 2.67
N CYS A 230 22.96 -4.78 2.40
CA CYS A 230 23.67 -5.58 3.40
C CYS A 230 25.07 -5.98 2.92
N LEU A 231 26.08 -5.70 3.72
CA LEU A 231 27.49 -6.00 3.41
C LEU A 231 27.98 -7.20 4.22
N SER A 232 28.61 -8.17 3.56
CA SER A 232 29.26 -9.30 4.23
C SER A 232 30.35 -8.84 5.23
N ARG A 233 30.66 -9.65 6.25
CA ARG A 233 31.64 -9.30 7.28
C ARG A 233 33.02 -9.01 6.71
N ASN A 234 33.42 -9.73 5.69
CA ASN A 234 34.70 -9.49 5.03
C ASN A 234 34.71 -8.27 4.11
N GLY A 235 33.53 -7.60 3.92
CA GLY A 235 33.37 -6.42 3.10
C GLY A 235 33.49 -6.67 1.60
N ARG A 236 33.42 -7.93 1.15
CA ARG A 236 33.62 -8.29 -0.25
C ARG A 236 32.31 -8.41 -1.05
N THR A 237 31.24 -8.87 -0.39
CA THR A 237 29.95 -9.11 -1.05
C THR A 237 28.91 -8.10 -0.56
N LEU A 238 28.23 -7.44 -1.48
CA LEU A 238 27.10 -6.55 -1.20
C LEU A 238 25.81 -7.18 -1.72
N PHE A 239 24.82 -7.28 -0.87
CA PHE A 239 23.45 -7.72 -1.19
C PHE A 239 22.55 -6.49 -1.30
N VAL A 240 21.80 -6.40 -2.38
CA VAL A 240 20.93 -5.26 -2.72
C VAL A 240 19.52 -5.77 -2.95
N ALA A 241 18.57 -5.34 -2.12
CA ALA A 241 17.17 -5.62 -2.34
C ALA A 241 16.64 -4.76 -3.50
N ASN A 242 15.96 -5.37 -4.48
CA ASN A 242 15.36 -4.72 -5.65
C ASN A 242 13.84 -4.85 -5.52
N ALA A 243 13.19 -3.82 -4.96
CA ALA A 243 11.83 -3.93 -4.46
C ALA A 243 10.82 -4.33 -5.55
N ASN A 244 10.90 -3.77 -6.74
CA ASN A 244 9.91 -3.99 -7.79
C ASN A 244 10.30 -5.10 -8.80
N ASP A 245 11.37 -5.84 -8.52
CA ASP A 245 11.81 -6.99 -9.34
C ASP A 245 11.71 -8.34 -8.60
N ASN A 246 11.12 -8.41 -7.41
CA ASN A 246 11.09 -9.61 -6.55
C ASN A 246 12.48 -10.21 -6.29
N SER A 247 13.55 -9.42 -6.26
CA SER A 247 14.90 -9.98 -6.35
C SER A 247 15.89 -9.32 -5.40
N VAL A 248 17.04 -10.00 -5.23
CA VAL A 248 18.22 -9.44 -4.56
C VAL A 248 19.43 -9.61 -5.48
N SER A 249 20.14 -8.53 -5.78
CA SER A 249 21.42 -8.57 -6.51
C SER A 249 22.57 -8.87 -5.55
N VAL A 250 23.40 -9.85 -5.89
CA VAL A 250 24.62 -10.24 -5.14
C VAL A 250 25.83 -9.72 -5.90
N ILE A 251 26.54 -8.75 -5.31
CA ILE A 251 27.63 -8.02 -5.96
C ILE A 251 28.98 -8.39 -5.34
N ASP A 252 29.97 -8.80 -6.14
CA ASP A 252 31.37 -8.85 -5.74
C ASP A 252 32.00 -7.45 -5.89
N LEU A 253 32.35 -6.84 -4.78
CA LEU A 253 32.89 -5.48 -4.73
C LEU A 253 34.33 -5.35 -5.22
N ILE A 254 35.05 -6.45 -5.38
CA ILE A 254 36.41 -6.46 -5.96
C ILE A 254 36.31 -6.35 -7.47
N SER A 255 35.57 -7.24 -8.09
CA SER A 255 35.33 -7.21 -9.55
C SER A 255 34.29 -6.17 -9.97
N ARG A 256 33.49 -5.64 -9.03
CA ARG A 256 32.38 -4.69 -9.26
C ARG A 256 31.33 -5.25 -10.22
N LYS A 257 31.02 -6.52 -10.07
CA LYS A 257 30.04 -7.22 -10.92
C LYS A 257 28.96 -7.87 -10.07
N VAL A 258 27.75 -7.92 -10.61
CA VAL A 258 26.70 -8.79 -10.10
C VAL A 258 27.11 -10.23 -10.40
N LEU A 259 27.26 -11.04 -9.35
CA LEU A 259 27.58 -12.48 -9.46
C LEU A 259 26.34 -13.29 -9.81
N GLU A 260 25.21 -12.93 -9.19
CA GLU A 260 23.92 -13.57 -9.36
C GLU A 260 22.80 -12.62 -8.93
N THR A 261 21.59 -12.90 -9.38
CA THR A 261 20.35 -12.26 -8.92
C THR A 261 19.48 -13.36 -8.31
N LEU A 262 19.18 -13.22 -7.00
CA LEU A 262 18.32 -14.15 -6.27
C LEU A 262 16.86 -13.80 -6.58
N ASP A 263 16.08 -14.76 -7.04
CA ASP A 263 14.63 -14.65 -7.13
C ASP A 263 14.02 -14.94 -5.76
N ALA A 264 13.52 -13.91 -5.10
CA ALA A 264 12.95 -13.97 -3.76
C ALA A 264 11.44 -14.29 -3.75
N ALA A 265 10.82 -14.41 -4.93
CA ALA A 265 9.40 -14.74 -5.06
C ALA A 265 9.08 -16.14 -4.51
N LEU A 266 7.82 -16.38 -4.16
CA LEU A 266 7.35 -17.68 -3.68
C LEU A 266 7.45 -18.76 -4.75
N TYR A 267 7.27 -18.40 -6.00
CA TYR A 267 7.41 -19.28 -7.15
C TYR A 267 8.41 -18.68 -8.14
N PRO A 268 9.36 -19.47 -8.66
CA PRO A 268 10.36 -18.96 -9.59
C PRO A 268 9.73 -18.31 -10.83
N GLY A 269 10.25 -17.14 -11.20
CA GLY A 269 9.78 -16.38 -12.37
C GLY A 269 8.36 -15.87 -12.26
N SER A 270 7.85 -15.64 -11.04
CA SER A 270 6.55 -15.01 -10.81
C SER A 270 6.47 -13.60 -11.38
N SER A 271 5.26 -13.15 -11.68
CA SER A 271 4.98 -11.74 -11.90
C SER A 271 5.40 -10.90 -10.67
N VAL A 272 5.55 -9.60 -10.84
CA VAL A 272 5.86 -8.66 -9.74
C VAL A 272 4.82 -8.74 -8.61
N GLY A 273 5.17 -8.25 -7.41
CA GLY A 273 4.26 -8.25 -6.27
C GLY A 273 4.79 -9.00 -5.04
N SER A 274 6.12 -9.24 -4.94
CA SER A 274 6.73 -9.70 -3.68
C SER A 274 7.27 -8.53 -2.86
N THR A 275 7.74 -7.47 -3.52
CA THR A 275 8.32 -6.25 -2.96
C THR A 275 9.41 -6.52 -1.93
N THR A 276 10.64 -6.77 -2.42
CA THR A 276 11.81 -7.05 -1.57
C THR A 276 12.29 -5.78 -0.86
N ASN A 277 11.89 -5.59 0.40
CA ASN A 277 12.09 -4.34 1.15
C ASN A 277 13.34 -4.29 2.02
N GLY A 278 13.87 -5.43 2.45
CA GLY A 278 14.97 -5.44 3.38
C GLY A 278 15.81 -6.69 3.29
N VAL A 279 17.10 -6.59 3.63
CA VAL A 279 18.05 -7.69 3.60
C VAL A 279 18.90 -7.73 4.86
N ALA A 280 19.14 -8.93 5.40
CA ALA A 280 20.05 -9.15 6.52
C ALA A 280 20.77 -10.48 6.43
N LEU A 281 22.07 -10.48 6.74
CA LEU A 281 22.87 -11.68 6.89
C LEU A 281 22.80 -12.23 8.31
N SER A 282 22.84 -13.55 8.44
CA SER A 282 23.17 -14.21 9.69
C SER A 282 24.58 -13.84 10.15
N GLU A 283 24.87 -14.02 11.44
CA GLU A 283 26.18 -13.62 11.98
C GLU A 283 27.38 -14.34 11.34
N ASN A 284 27.19 -15.50 10.74
CA ASN A 284 28.25 -16.26 10.05
C ASN A 284 28.28 -16.01 8.53
N ASP A 285 27.52 -15.04 8.02
CA ASP A 285 27.38 -14.68 6.59
C ASP A 285 26.87 -15.84 5.69
N LYS A 286 26.28 -16.91 6.25
CA LYS A 286 25.84 -18.06 5.45
C LYS A 286 24.37 -18.01 5.05
N THR A 287 23.56 -17.31 5.80
CA THR A 287 22.12 -17.20 5.55
C THR A 287 21.73 -15.75 5.31
N LEU A 288 21.01 -15.50 4.23
CA LEU A 288 20.40 -14.22 3.91
C LEU A 288 18.89 -14.30 4.18
N TYR A 289 18.38 -13.35 4.92
CA TYR A 289 16.95 -13.11 5.13
C TYR A 289 16.52 -11.92 4.30
N ILE A 290 15.44 -12.07 3.53
CA ILE A 290 14.91 -11.07 2.61
C ILE A 290 13.47 -10.78 3.01
N ALA A 291 13.13 -9.53 3.33
CA ALA A 291 11.77 -9.13 3.65
C ALA A 291 10.96 -8.92 2.36
N ASN A 292 9.99 -9.79 2.12
CA ASN A 292 9.03 -9.68 1.02
C ASN A 292 7.76 -9.03 1.54
N ALA A 293 7.65 -7.71 1.35
CA ALA A 293 6.60 -6.89 1.95
C ALA A 293 5.19 -7.36 1.57
N ASP A 294 4.93 -7.52 0.30
CA ASP A 294 3.61 -7.83 -0.21
C ASP A 294 3.26 -9.32 -0.15
N ASN A 295 4.25 -10.19 0.06
CA ASN A 295 4.02 -11.60 0.38
C ASN A 295 3.96 -11.89 1.89
N ASN A 296 4.11 -10.87 2.75
CA ASN A 296 4.02 -10.99 4.21
C ASN A 296 4.93 -12.07 4.80
N CYS A 297 6.14 -12.20 4.26
CA CYS A 297 7.08 -13.24 4.68
C CYS A 297 8.54 -12.81 4.54
N LEU A 298 9.44 -13.57 5.16
CA LEU A 298 10.86 -13.55 4.81
C LEU A 298 11.16 -14.70 3.86
N ALA A 299 11.86 -14.42 2.75
CA ALA A 299 12.55 -15.44 1.98
C ALA A 299 13.92 -15.70 2.61
N VAL A 300 14.34 -16.96 2.66
CA VAL A 300 15.58 -17.39 3.29
C VAL A 300 16.47 -18.10 2.27
N PHE A 301 17.72 -17.63 2.17
CA PHE A 301 18.70 -18.17 1.23
C PHE A 301 19.96 -18.64 1.92
N ASP A 302 20.52 -19.78 1.51
CA ASP A 302 21.91 -20.14 1.77
C ASP A 302 22.79 -19.38 0.77
N VAL A 303 23.60 -18.45 1.31
CA VAL A 303 24.54 -17.59 0.57
C VAL A 303 26.00 -17.88 0.94
N SER A 304 26.29 -19.05 1.49
CA SER A 304 27.64 -19.47 1.84
C SER A 304 28.60 -19.49 0.65
N HIS A 305 28.08 -19.59 -0.56
CA HIS A 305 28.82 -19.58 -1.83
C HIS A 305 28.20 -18.53 -2.78
N PRO A 306 28.53 -17.23 -2.64
CA PRO A 306 28.03 -16.18 -3.52
C PRO A 306 28.32 -16.49 -5.01
N GLY A 307 27.29 -16.41 -5.86
CA GLY A 307 27.32 -16.88 -7.25
C GLY A 307 26.69 -18.28 -7.45
N SER A 308 26.31 -18.94 -6.34
CA SER A 308 25.65 -20.27 -6.34
C SER A 308 24.71 -20.40 -5.13
N SER A 309 24.04 -19.33 -4.76
CA SER A 309 23.11 -19.30 -3.62
C SER A 309 21.86 -20.13 -3.88
N LYS A 310 21.19 -20.56 -2.79
CA LYS A 310 20.01 -21.43 -2.87
C LYS A 310 18.91 -20.94 -1.94
N SER A 311 17.69 -20.88 -2.45
CA SER A 311 16.51 -20.70 -1.60
C SER A 311 16.35 -21.91 -0.68
N THR A 312 16.13 -21.66 0.61
CA THR A 312 15.95 -22.69 1.64
C THR A 312 14.53 -22.72 2.21
N GLY A 313 13.75 -21.68 1.98
CA GLY A 313 12.35 -21.59 2.38
C GLY A 313 11.90 -20.19 2.76
N PHE A 314 10.74 -20.12 3.45
CA PHE A 314 10.08 -18.89 3.81
C PHE A 314 9.62 -18.90 5.27
N ILE A 315 9.50 -17.71 5.88
CA ILE A 315 9.05 -17.52 7.27
C ILE A 315 7.89 -16.54 7.27
N PRO A 316 6.70 -16.89 7.82
CA PRO A 316 5.56 -15.97 7.89
C PRO A 316 5.81 -14.87 8.94
N VAL A 317 5.50 -13.63 8.57
CA VAL A 317 5.63 -12.45 9.44
C VAL A 317 4.35 -11.61 9.43
N GLY A 318 4.37 -10.39 9.95
CA GLY A 318 3.22 -9.49 9.93
C GLY A 318 2.96 -8.89 8.54
N TRP A 319 1.98 -7.99 8.47
CA TRP A 319 1.58 -7.35 7.24
C TRP A 319 2.59 -6.30 6.80
N TYR A 320 3.06 -6.42 5.56
CA TYR A 320 4.00 -5.51 4.91
C TYR A 320 5.35 -5.39 5.64
N PRO A 321 6.20 -6.45 5.72
CA PRO A 321 7.50 -6.34 6.34
C PRO A 321 8.41 -5.35 5.61
N THR A 322 8.93 -4.36 6.35
CA THR A 322 9.71 -3.24 5.84
C THR A 322 11.21 -3.40 6.02
N GLY A 323 11.62 -4.20 7.02
CA GLY A 323 13.03 -4.42 7.30
C GLY A 323 13.27 -5.67 8.15
N VAL A 324 14.49 -6.20 8.09
CA VAL A 324 14.93 -7.37 8.86
C VAL A 324 16.32 -7.16 9.41
N ARG A 325 16.57 -7.58 10.67
CA ARG A 325 17.91 -7.60 11.28
C ARG A 325 18.11 -8.87 12.09
N VAL A 326 19.36 -9.29 12.23
CA VAL A 326 19.74 -10.51 12.96
C VAL A 326 20.75 -10.17 14.04
N ILE A 327 20.46 -10.62 15.27
CA ILE A 327 21.37 -10.48 16.43
C ILE A 327 21.49 -11.85 17.10
N GLY A 328 22.68 -12.45 17.04
CA GLY A 328 22.89 -13.81 17.54
C GLY A 328 21.99 -14.81 16.79
N ASN A 329 21.08 -15.43 17.52
CA ASN A 329 20.08 -16.35 16.98
C ASN A 329 18.65 -15.74 16.94
N LYS A 330 18.51 -14.42 17.19
CA LYS A 330 17.23 -13.71 17.08
C LYS A 330 17.12 -13.01 15.74
N VAL A 331 15.93 -13.08 15.13
CA VAL A 331 15.54 -12.32 13.94
C VAL A 331 14.49 -11.30 14.36
N PHE A 332 14.70 -10.07 13.93
CA PHE A 332 13.82 -8.92 14.17
C PHE A 332 13.28 -8.43 12.84
N VAL A 333 11.95 -8.29 12.72
CA VAL A 333 11.27 -7.88 11.50
C VAL A 333 10.28 -6.76 11.79
N SER A 334 10.49 -5.58 11.21
CA SER A 334 9.50 -4.51 11.26
C SER A 334 8.42 -4.75 10.20
N ASN A 335 7.14 -4.63 10.61
CA ASN A 335 5.97 -4.79 9.74
C ASN A 335 5.19 -3.47 9.70
N GLY A 336 4.89 -2.99 8.50
CA GLY A 336 4.36 -1.64 8.25
C GLY A 336 2.89 -1.46 8.63
N LYS A 337 2.07 -2.48 8.40
CA LYS A 337 0.61 -2.42 8.52
C LYS A 337 0.04 -3.33 9.64
N GLY A 338 0.89 -3.97 10.44
CA GLY A 338 0.49 -4.78 11.61
C GLY A 338 -0.02 -6.17 11.31
N PHE A 339 -1.20 -6.54 11.76
CA PHE A 339 -1.72 -7.91 11.70
C PHE A 339 -3.12 -8.04 11.12
N HIS A 340 -3.87 -6.96 10.95
CA HIS A 340 -5.23 -6.93 10.42
C HIS A 340 -5.59 -5.56 9.88
N SER A 341 -6.61 -5.51 9.05
CA SER A 341 -7.37 -4.31 8.74
C SER A 341 -8.54 -4.13 9.72
N PHE A 342 -9.16 -2.96 9.72
CA PHE A 342 -10.16 -2.55 10.69
C PHE A 342 -11.35 -1.85 10.03
N PRO A 343 -12.55 -1.93 10.67
CA PRO A 343 -13.64 -1.05 10.28
C PRO A 343 -13.31 0.42 10.59
N ASN A 344 -13.96 1.32 9.88
CA ASN A 344 -13.95 2.74 10.16
C ASN A 344 -15.39 3.15 10.57
N PRO A 345 -15.65 3.72 11.73
CA PRO A 345 -14.73 4.33 12.68
C PRO A 345 -13.86 3.32 13.43
N GLY A 346 -12.69 3.84 13.85
CA GLY A 346 -11.60 3.05 14.39
C GLY A 346 -12.01 2.18 15.57
N TYR A 347 -11.70 0.92 15.44
CA TYR A 347 -11.78 -0.09 16.49
C TYR A 347 -10.42 -0.16 17.20
N LYS A 348 -10.41 -0.21 18.54
CA LYS A 348 -9.17 -0.46 19.27
C LYS A 348 -8.77 -1.92 19.08
N PRO A 349 -7.72 -2.22 18.33
CA PRO A 349 -7.39 -3.60 17.96
C PRO A 349 -6.85 -4.43 19.11
N PHE A 350 -6.27 -3.81 20.10
CA PHE A 350 -5.63 -4.47 21.24
C PHE A 350 -6.01 -3.77 22.53
N ASP A 351 -6.74 -4.47 23.38
CA ASP A 351 -6.75 -4.23 24.81
C ASP A 351 -5.48 -4.84 25.37
N THR A 352 -4.35 -4.24 25.07
CA THR A 352 -3.11 -4.55 25.75
C THR A 352 -3.05 -3.61 26.96
N ALA A 353 -3.55 -4.08 28.06
CA ALA A 353 -3.35 -3.44 29.37
C ALA A 353 -1.87 -3.22 29.74
N ALA A 354 -0.95 -3.54 28.83
CA ALA A 354 0.48 -3.37 28.92
C ALA A 354 1.02 -2.21 28.07
N ASP A 355 0.25 -1.67 27.12
CA ASP A 355 0.78 -0.72 26.15
C ASP A 355 0.33 0.69 26.50
N ASN A 356 1.19 1.41 27.22
CA ASN A 356 1.12 2.87 27.40
C ASN A 356 1.34 3.66 26.09
N ILE A 357 1.01 3.08 24.94
CA ILE A 357 0.98 3.79 23.68
C ILE A 357 -0.40 4.43 23.59
N SER A 358 -0.45 5.70 23.95
CA SER A 358 -1.65 6.53 23.82
C SER A 358 -1.95 6.79 22.34
N PHE A 359 -2.53 5.82 21.65
CA PHE A 359 -3.35 6.15 20.50
C PHE A 359 -4.59 6.88 21.04
N GLN A 360 -4.50 8.19 21.14
CA GLN A 360 -5.63 9.05 21.47
C GLN A 360 -6.56 9.12 20.25
N LYS A 361 -7.10 7.98 19.83
CA LYS A 361 -8.13 7.96 18.83
C LYS A 361 -9.47 7.90 19.54
N SER A 362 -10.27 8.93 19.31
CA SER A 362 -11.64 8.98 19.80
C SER A 362 -12.40 7.80 19.17
N ALA A 363 -12.93 6.90 19.99
CA ALA A 363 -13.69 5.73 19.56
C ALA A 363 -14.99 6.06 18.79
N ASN A 364 -15.26 7.33 18.52
CA ASN A 364 -16.52 7.85 17.96
C ASN A 364 -16.29 8.81 16.78
N LYS A 365 -15.16 8.73 16.08
CA LYS A 365 -14.90 9.54 14.90
C LYS A 365 -14.52 8.65 13.74
N SER A 366 -14.98 8.99 12.52
CA SER A 366 -14.37 8.48 11.30
C SER A 366 -12.89 8.82 11.32
N GLU A 367 -12.07 7.91 10.86
CA GLU A 367 -10.62 8.08 10.87
C GLU A 367 -10.09 7.91 9.45
N TYR A 368 -8.93 8.51 9.21
CA TYR A 368 -8.17 8.28 7.99
C TYR A 368 -7.70 6.83 7.93
N ILE A 369 -7.83 6.17 6.78
CA ILE A 369 -7.51 4.75 6.62
C ILE A 369 -6.06 4.43 7.04
N GLY A 370 -5.09 5.25 6.61
CA GLY A 370 -3.69 5.09 7.01
C GLY A 370 -3.44 5.22 8.52
N GLY A 371 -4.32 5.94 9.24
CA GLY A 371 -4.27 6.08 10.68
C GLY A 371 -4.80 4.86 11.45
N LEU A 372 -5.46 3.91 10.78
CA LEU A 372 -5.92 2.66 11.38
C LEU A 372 -4.84 1.60 11.47
N PHE A 373 -3.74 1.74 10.71
CA PHE A 373 -2.63 0.80 10.76
C PHE A 373 -1.79 0.95 12.02
N THR A 374 -1.20 -0.16 12.46
CA THR A 374 -0.30 -0.21 13.59
C THR A 374 0.91 -1.05 13.23
N GLY A 375 2.10 -0.43 13.17
CA GLY A 375 3.35 -1.16 12.94
C GLY A 375 3.66 -2.14 14.06
N THR A 376 4.42 -3.18 13.76
CA THR A 376 4.86 -4.17 14.75
C THR A 376 6.30 -4.58 14.51
N LEU A 377 6.99 -5.03 15.57
CA LEU A 377 8.28 -5.70 15.50
C LEU A 377 8.10 -7.16 15.86
N SER A 378 8.17 -8.04 14.86
CA SER A 378 8.19 -9.49 15.08
C SER A 378 9.56 -9.96 15.53
N ILE A 379 9.62 -10.81 16.56
CA ILE A 379 10.85 -11.33 17.15
C ILE A 379 10.74 -12.84 17.30
N PHE A 380 11.66 -13.57 16.68
CA PHE A 380 11.72 -15.03 16.76
C PHE A 380 13.16 -15.54 16.65
N LYS A 381 13.39 -16.80 17.02
CA LYS A 381 14.68 -17.48 16.86
C LYS A 381 14.86 -17.94 15.43
N THR A 382 16.13 -17.96 14.97
CA THR A 382 16.49 -18.59 13.70
C THR A 382 15.94 -20.03 13.66
N PRO A 383 15.16 -20.42 12.64
CA PRO A 383 14.55 -21.75 12.59
C PRO A 383 15.55 -22.85 12.27
N THR A 384 15.28 -24.08 12.73
CA THR A 384 15.91 -25.26 12.19
C THR A 384 15.40 -25.56 10.77
N THR A 385 16.03 -26.47 10.06
CA THR A 385 15.59 -26.90 8.72
C THR A 385 14.14 -27.43 8.73
N GLU A 386 13.78 -28.22 9.73
CA GLU A 386 12.43 -28.79 9.88
C GLU A 386 11.39 -27.70 10.20
N GLN A 387 11.75 -26.75 11.06
CA GLN A 387 10.91 -25.59 11.35
C GLN A 387 10.72 -24.73 10.10
N LEU A 388 11.79 -24.44 9.36
CA LEU A 388 11.72 -23.65 8.13
C LEU A 388 10.82 -24.31 7.08
N ALA A 389 10.90 -25.63 6.91
CA ALA A 389 10.00 -26.37 6.01
C ALA A 389 8.53 -26.27 6.43
N ARG A 390 8.26 -26.30 7.74
CA ARG A 390 6.90 -26.07 8.28
C ARG A 390 6.42 -24.63 8.04
N TYR A 391 7.27 -23.63 8.27
CA TYR A 391 6.94 -22.23 8.07
C TYR A 391 6.69 -21.90 6.60
N SER A 392 7.47 -22.48 5.70
CA SER A 392 7.26 -22.34 4.27
C SER A 392 5.88 -22.83 3.85
N ARG A 393 5.40 -23.97 4.37
CA ARG A 393 4.03 -24.44 4.09
C ARG A 393 2.98 -23.43 4.54
N ILE A 394 3.15 -22.82 5.71
CA ILE A 394 2.23 -21.79 6.22
C ILE A 394 2.22 -20.57 5.29
N VAL A 395 3.38 -20.13 4.79
CA VAL A 395 3.46 -19.02 3.84
C VAL A 395 2.72 -19.35 2.55
N TYR A 396 2.88 -20.55 2.00
CA TYR A 396 2.11 -20.98 0.83
C TYR A 396 0.60 -21.09 1.11
N GLU A 397 0.20 -21.51 2.30
CA GLU A 397 -1.22 -21.56 2.71
C GLU A 397 -1.82 -20.17 2.88
N ASN A 398 -1.02 -19.18 3.28
CA ASN A 398 -1.45 -17.78 3.43
C ASN A 398 -1.60 -17.04 2.10
N THR A 399 -1.00 -17.58 1.05
CA THR A 399 -0.88 -16.92 -0.24
C THR A 399 -1.89 -17.49 -1.22
N PRO A 400 -2.83 -16.69 -1.72
CA PRO A 400 -3.80 -17.15 -2.71
C PRO A 400 -3.18 -17.36 -4.10
N TYR A 401 -1.99 -16.81 -4.35
CA TYR A 401 -1.27 -16.90 -5.61
C TYR A 401 -0.54 -18.23 -5.79
N ASN A 402 -0.54 -18.73 -7.02
CA ASN A 402 0.40 -19.73 -7.53
C ASN A 402 0.67 -19.48 -9.02
N LYS A 403 1.77 -20.01 -9.54
CA LYS A 403 2.22 -19.72 -10.92
C LYS A 403 1.18 -20.08 -12.00
N ASN A 404 0.35 -21.09 -11.80
CA ASN A 404 -0.67 -21.48 -12.77
C ASN A 404 -1.77 -20.43 -12.93
N LYS A 405 -2.01 -19.61 -11.91
CA LYS A 405 -3.01 -18.55 -11.94
C LYS A 405 -2.66 -17.40 -12.90
N GLU A 406 -1.40 -17.30 -13.31
CA GLU A 406 -1.02 -16.35 -14.38
C GLU A 406 -1.58 -16.71 -15.76
N SER A 407 -2.09 -17.91 -15.95
CA SER A 407 -2.66 -18.39 -17.22
C SER A 407 -4.05 -18.98 -17.09
N THR A 408 -4.44 -19.40 -15.89
CA THR A 408 -5.71 -20.11 -15.64
C THR A 408 -6.40 -19.56 -14.39
N ALA A 409 -7.71 -19.47 -14.44
CA ALA A 409 -8.53 -18.99 -13.34
C ALA A 409 -9.68 -19.96 -13.01
N HIS A 410 -10.26 -19.77 -11.85
CA HIS A 410 -11.53 -20.42 -11.52
C HIS A 410 -12.65 -19.90 -12.42
N GLY A 411 -13.64 -20.73 -12.71
CA GLY A 411 -14.76 -20.33 -13.53
C GLY A 411 -15.64 -21.50 -13.93
N GLU A 412 -16.73 -21.18 -14.60
CA GLU A 412 -17.68 -22.16 -15.11
C GLU A 412 -17.51 -22.33 -16.63
N GLN A 413 -17.54 -23.57 -17.12
CA GLN A 413 -17.43 -23.83 -18.56
C GLN A 413 -18.55 -23.14 -19.34
N GLY A 414 -18.19 -22.40 -20.38
CA GLY A 414 -19.13 -21.65 -21.23
C GLY A 414 -19.61 -20.35 -20.61
N ASN A 415 -19.00 -19.90 -19.49
CA ASN A 415 -19.20 -18.59 -18.93
C ASN A 415 -18.56 -17.53 -19.85
N PRO A 416 -19.13 -16.32 -19.99
CA PRO A 416 -18.54 -15.21 -20.73
C PRO A 416 -17.15 -14.80 -20.24
N VAL A 417 -16.84 -15.02 -18.97
CA VAL A 417 -15.49 -14.87 -18.42
C VAL A 417 -14.72 -16.17 -18.65
N PRO A 418 -13.68 -16.17 -19.50
CA PRO A 418 -12.88 -17.35 -19.79
C PRO A 418 -12.13 -17.87 -18.57
N ARG A 419 -11.75 -19.14 -18.58
CA ARG A 419 -10.92 -19.77 -17.54
C ARG A 419 -9.43 -19.79 -17.86
N GLN A 420 -9.08 -19.47 -19.09
CA GLN A 420 -7.71 -19.45 -19.57
C GLN A 420 -7.47 -18.15 -20.35
N ILE A 421 -6.31 -17.57 -20.17
CA ILE A 421 -5.88 -16.41 -20.96
C ILE A 421 -5.84 -16.80 -22.45
N GLY A 422 -6.46 -15.96 -23.29
CA GLY A 422 -6.55 -16.17 -24.73
C GLY A 422 -7.71 -17.03 -25.21
N ASP A 423 -8.51 -17.63 -24.30
CA ASP A 423 -9.80 -18.21 -24.68
C ASP A 423 -10.76 -17.09 -25.12
N SER A 424 -11.66 -17.44 -26.06
CA SER A 424 -12.59 -16.45 -26.59
C SER A 424 -13.71 -16.09 -25.61
N SER A 425 -14.00 -14.81 -25.49
CA SER A 425 -15.16 -14.24 -24.80
C SER A 425 -16.17 -13.71 -25.82
N PRO A 426 -17.50 -13.82 -25.58
CA PRO A 426 -18.49 -13.10 -26.37
C PRO A 426 -18.50 -11.59 -26.09
N ILE A 427 -17.82 -11.16 -25.02
CA ILE A 427 -17.66 -9.75 -24.64
C ILE A 427 -16.42 -9.19 -25.34
N LYS A 428 -16.58 -8.13 -26.13
CA LYS A 428 -15.51 -7.49 -26.89
C LYS A 428 -15.09 -6.15 -26.34
N TYR A 429 -16.04 -5.42 -25.74
CA TYR A 429 -15.84 -4.06 -25.29
C TYR A 429 -15.98 -3.98 -23.76
N VAL A 430 -14.92 -3.56 -23.13
CA VAL A 430 -14.86 -3.32 -21.68
C VAL A 430 -14.82 -1.81 -21.45
N PHE A 431 -15.74 -1.33 -20.62
CA PHE A 431 -15.75 0.03 -20.09
C PHE A 431 -15.44 -0.06 -18.60
N TYR A 432 -14.34 0.54 -18.18
CA TYR A 432 -13.82 0.50 -16.83
C TYR A 432 -13.83 1.92 -16.26
N ILE A 433 -14.76 2.18 -15.34
CA ILE A 433 -15.03 3.50 -14.77
C ILE A 433 -14.50 3.56 -13.35
N ILE A 434 -13.63 4.54 -13.09
CA ILE A 434 -13.06 4.82 -11.79
C ILE A 434 -13.75 6.06 -11.22
N LYS A 435 -14.21 5.94 -9.98
CA LYS A 435 -14.85 6.99 -9.17
C LYS A 435 -13.96 7.32 -7.97
N GLU A 436 -14.38 8.24 -7.10
CA GLU A 436 -13.56 8.86 -6.07
C GLU A 436 -14.13 8.68 -4.65
N ASN A 437 -13.38 7.90 -3.86
CA ASN A 437 -13.31 7.89 -2.40
C ASN A 437 -14.62 7.62 -1.65
N ARG A 438 -15.36 6.54 -1.97
CA ARG A 438 -16.55 6.15 -1.20
C ARG A 438 -16.49 4.71 -0.70
N THR A 439 -16.89 4.53 0.57
CA THR A 439 -17.11 3.20 1.13
C THR A 439 -18.48 2.63 0.73
N TYR A 440 -18.63 1.32 0.92
CA TYR A 440 -19.93 0.65 0.72
C TYR A 440 -21.02 1.25 1.61
N ASP A 441 -20.76 1.42 2.90
CA ASP A 441 -21.79 1.95 3.82
C ASP A 441 -22.18 3.40 3.53
N GLN A 442 -21.26 4.23 3.04
CA GLN A 442 -21.58 5.61 2.69
C GLN A 442 -22.66 5.72 1.60
N VAL A 443 -22.68 4.78 0.66
CA VAL A 443 -23.55 4.83 -0.52
C VAL A 443 -24.67 3.79 -0.45
N LEU A 444 -24.34 2.53 -0.22
CA LEU A 444 -25.26 1.39 -0.24
C LEU A 444 -25.62 0.86 1.16
N GLY A 445 -25.29 1.61 2.22
CA GLY A 445 -25.60 1.23 3.59
C GLY A 445 -27.08 1.08 3.90
N ASP A 446 -27.97 1.71 3.10
CA ASP A 446 -29.44 1.63 3.20
C ASP A 446 -30.06 0.59 2.26
N LEU A 447 -29.25 -0.11 1.44
CA LEU A 447 -29.77 -1.07 0.45
C LEU A 447 -30.14 -2.39 1.12
N GLU A 448 -31.43 -2.75 1.04
CA GLU A 448 -31.93 -4.02 1.53
C GLU A 448 -31.31 -5.21 0.77
N GLY A 449 -31.01 -6.29 1.49
CA GLY A 449 -30.42 -7.51 0.94
C GLY A 449 -28.90 -7.54 0.92
N GLY A 450 -28.24 -6.39 1.12
CA GLY A 450 -26.79 -6.29 1.29
C GLY A 450 -26.36 -6.23 2.77
N ASN A 451 -25.05 -6.32 3.03
CA ASN A 451 -24.47 -6.17 4.36
C ASN A 451 -24.14 -4.69 4.66
N GLY A 452 -25.15 -3.81 4.67
CA GLY A 452 -25.01 -2.38 4.93
C GLY A 452 -25.35 -1.94 6.36
N ASP A 453 -24.77 -0.82 6.84
CA ASP A 453 -25.18 -0.11 8.05
C ASP A 453 -25.79 1.26 7.68
N THR A 454 -27.13 1.33 7.77
CA THR A 454 -27.90 2.53 7.45
C THR A 454 -27.48 3.76 8.25
N SER A 455 -26.97 3.58 9.46
CA SER A 455 -26.52 4.69 10.31
C SER A 455 -25.26 5.37 9.76
N LEU A 456 -24.45 4.65 8.97
CA LEU A 456 -23.25 5.15 8.28
C LEU A 456 -23.54 5.69 6.88
N CYS A 457 -24.74 5.39 6.32
CA CYS A 457 -25.12 5.81 4.98
C CYS A 457 -25.23 7.35 4.89
N LEU A 458 -24.47 7.96 3.99
CA LEU A 458 -24.45 9.40 3.74
C LEU A 458 -25.20 9.76 2.46
N PHE A 459 -25.08 8.93 1.44
CA PHE A 459 -25.56 9.20 0.08
C PHE A 459 -26.48 8.07 -0.42
N GLY A 460 -27.50 7.74 0.41
CA GLY A 460 -28.45 6.67 0.13
C GLY A 460 -29.30 6.89 -1.12
N GLU A 461 -30.27 5.99 -1.36
CA GLU A 461 -31.05 5.89 -2.62
C GLU A 461 -31.65 7.23 -3.12
N LYS A 462 -32.02 8.14 -2.21
CA LYS A 462 -32.51 9.46 -2.60
C LYS A 462 -31.46 10.32 -3.33
N ILE A 463 -30.19 10.14 -3.00
CA ILE A 463 -29.07 10.87 -3.58
C ILE A 463 -28.50 10.10 -4.78
N THR A 464 -28.44 8.76 -4.66
CA THR A 464 -27.82 7.87 -5.64
C THR A 464 -28.80 6.84 -6.22
N PRO A 465 -29.94 7.27 -6.83
CA PRO A 465 -30.96 6.36 -7.33
C PRO A 465 -30.47 5.45 -8.47
N ASN A 466 -29.48 5.88 -9.26
CA ASN A 466 -28.92 5.09 -10.35
C ASN A 466 -27.95 4.02 -9.85
N LEU A 467 -27.06 4.32 -8.91
CA LEU A 467 -26.16 3.34 -8.30
C LEU A 467 -26.98 2.26 -7.56
N HIS A 468 -28.01 2.64 -6.83
CA HIS A 468 -28.95 1.71 -6.20
C HIS A 468 -29.70 0.85 -7.24
N ALA A 469 -30.16 1.47 -8.34
CA ALA A 469 -30.81 0.74 -9.41
C ALA A 469 -29.87 -0.26 -10.10
N LEU A 470 -28.62 0.14 -10.35
CA LEU A 470 -27.61 -0.77 -10.92
C LEU A 470 -27.35 -1.96 -10.00
N ALA A 471 -27.21 -1.74 -8.69
CA ALA A 471 -27.03 -2.81 -7.71
C ALA A 471 -28.26 -3.74 -7.64
N LYS A 472 -29.50 -3.19 -7.71
CA LYS A 472 -30.76 -3.94 -7.68
C LYS A 472 -31.06 -4.67 -8.99
N GLU A 473 -30.81 -4.02 -10.13
CA GLU A 473 -31.16 -4.56 -11.45
C GLU A 473 -30.12 -5.56 -11.98
N PHE A 474 -28.87 -5.43 -11.59
CA PHE A 474 -27.79 -6.34 -11.98
C PHE A 474 -27.33 -7.18 -10.77
N VAL A 475 -26.10 -6.98 -10.32
CA VAL A 475 -25.53 -7.74 -9.20
C VAL A 475 -25.19 -6.79 -8.06
N LEU A 476 -25.76 -7.03 -6.90
CA LEU A 476 -25.35 -6.37 -5.67
C LEU A 476 -24.08 -7.07 -5.15
N LEU A 477 -22.99 -6.32 -5.04
CA LEU A 477 -21.70 -6.74 -4.51
C LEU A 477 -21.50 -6.11 -3.12
N ASP A 478 -21.77 -6.84 -2.06
CA ASP A 478 -21.70 -6.30 -0.68
C ASP A 478 -20.43 -6.67 0.07
N ASN A 479 -19.51 -7.34 -0.63
CA ASN A 479 -18.24 -7.83 -0.08
C ASN A 479 -17.08 -7.50 -1.05
N PHE A 480 -17.04 -6.25 -1.54
CA PHE A 480 -16.02 -5.75 -2.44
C PHE A 480 -15.07 -4.81 -1.68
N TYR A 481 -13.77 -4.93 -1.95
CA TYR A 481 -12.72 -4.16 -1.29
C TYR A 481 -11.82 -3.48 -2.32
N VAL A 482 -11.42 -2.24 -2.05
CA VAL A 482 -10.32 -1.61 -2.77
C VAL A 482 -9.00 -2.17 -2.25
N ASP A 483 -7.99 -2.27 -3.11
CA ASP A 483 -6.66 -2.79 -2.75
C ASP A 483 -5.71 -1.67 -2.27
N ALA A 484 -6.13 -0.41 -2.42
CA ALA A 484 -5.41 0.81 -2.09
C ALA A 484 -5.90 1.47 -0.80
N GLU A 485 -5.09 2.35 -0.24
CA GLU A 485 -5.45 3.17 0.90
C GLU A 485 -5.87 4.60 0.52
N VAL A 486 -5.29 5.16 -0.55
CA VAL A 486 -5.50 6.55 -1.00
C VAL A 486 -5.43 6.65 -2.52
N SER A 487 -5.87 7.77 -3.12
CA SER A 487 -5.90 7.91 -4.58
C SER A 487 -4.49 7.84 -5.21
N ALA A 488 -3.44 8.31 -4.50
CA ALA A 488 -2.05 8.23 -5.01
C ALA A 488 -1.60 6.80 -5.33
N ASP A 489 -2.03 5.80 -4.58
CA ASP A 489 -1.80 4.39 -4.89
C ASP A 489 -3.03 3.74 -5.56
N GLY A 490 -4.24 4.27 -5.36
CA GLY A 490 -5.50 3.74 -5.86
C GLY A 490 -5.60 3.66 -7.38
N HIS A 491 -5.29 4.76 -8.07
CA HIS A 491 -5.24 4.74 -9.53
C HIS A 491 -4.13 3.82 -10.07
N ASN A 492 -2.99 3.71 -9.37
CA ASN A 492 -1.93 2.77 -9.74
C ASN A 492 -2.37 1.32 -9.52
N TRP A 493 -3.06 1.00 -8.41
CA TRP A 493 -3.67 -0.31 -8.17
C TRP A 493 -4.73 -0.64 -9.24
N SER A 494 -5.62 0.31 -9.54
CA SER A 494 -6.72 0.13 -10.50
C SER A 494 -6.22 -0.07 -11.93
N MET A 495 -5.07 0.49 -12.30
CA MET A 495 -4.51 0.41 -13.65
C MET A 495 -3.32 -0.53 -13.78
N GLY A 496 -2.72 -0.99 -12.69
CA GLY A 496 -1.49 -1.78 -12.73
C GLY A 496 -1.49 -3.05 -11.89
N GLY A 497 -2.53 -3.28 -11.08
CA GLY A 497 -2.63 -4.45 -10.20
C GLY A 497 -1.66 -4.43 -9.01
N TYR A 498 -0.91 -3.35 -8.81
CA TYR A 498 -0.10 -3.05 -7.62
C TYR A 498 0.41 -1.60 -7.64
N ALA A 499 0.78 -1.07 -6.48
CA ALA A 499 1.55 0.16 -6.37
C ALA A 499 3.04 -0.15 -6.18
N THR A 500 3.93 0.76 -6.61
CA THR A 500 5.37 0.58 -6.45
C THR A 500 5.79 0.76 -5.00
N ASP A 501 6.92 0.18 -4.61
CA ASP A 501 7.58 0.41 -3.32
C ASP A 501 7.74 1.92 -3.00
N TYR A 502 7.92 2.74 -4.03
CA TYR A 502 7.98 4.19 -3.89
C TYR A 502 6.66 4.77 -3.39
N LEU A 503 5.55 4.48 -4.05
CA LEU A 503 4.22 5.00 -3.68
C LEU A 503 3.83 4.54 -2.28
N GLU A 504 3.90 3.24 -2.01
CA GLU A 504 3.55 2.65 -0.71
C GLU A 504 4.29 3.31 0.48
N LYS A 505 5.52 3.77 0.27
CA LYS A 505 6.32 4.40 1.32
C LYS A 505 6.16 5.92 1.39
N THR A 506 5.74 6.59 0.33
CA THR A 506 5.75 8.05 0.26
C THR A 506 4.40 8.70 0.47
N TRP A 507 3.29 8.09 0.04
CA TRP A 507 1.96 8.65 0.23
C TRP A 507 1.66 9.02 1.71
N PRO A 508 2.08 8.26 2.76
CA PRO A 508 1.76 8.63 4.14
C PRO A 508 2.37 9.96 4.59
N THR A 509 3.46 10.38 3.96
CA THR A 509 4.09 11.68 4.25
C THR A 509 3.29 12.82 3.65
N ASP A 510 2.81 12.67 2.42
CA ASP A 510 2.03 13.68 1.71
C ASP A 510 0.65 13.85 2.36
N TYR A 511 -0.11 12.78 2.45
CA TYR A 511 -1.44 12.74 3.07
C TYR A 511 -1.43 13.03 4.58
N GLY A 512 -0.32 12.85 5.26
CA GLY A 512 -0.11 13.29 6.65
C GLY A 512 0.17 14.79 6.79
N GLY A 513 0.07 15.59 5.71
CA GLY A 513 0.34 17.03 5.72
C GLY A 513 1.79 17.41 6.01
N ARG A 514 2.73 16.47 5.73
CA ARG A 514 4.17 16.67 6.03
C ARG A 514 4.97 17.12 4.82
N GLY A 515 4.29 17.51 3.75
CA GLY A 515 4.89 17.86 2.46
C GLY A 515 5.17 16.61 1.63
N GLY A 516 5.23 16.79 0.37
CA GLY A 516 5.31 15.76 -0.66
C GLY A 516 4.69 16.29 -1.94
N THR A 517 4.61 15.43 -2.94
CA THR A 517 3.89 15.69 -4.17
C THR A 517 3.04 14.47 -4.50
N TYR A 518 1.88 14.71 -5.08
CA TYR A 518 1.08 13.66 -5.67
C TYR A 518 1.84 13.06 -6.88
N ASP A 519 2.37 11.87 -6.68
CA ASP A 519 3.28 11.23 -7.64
C ASP A 519 2.63 10.06 -8.40
N GLY A 520 1.35 9.76 -8.13
CA GLY A 520 0.54 8.76 -8.81
C GLY A 520 0.25 9.08 -10.28
N GLU A 521 -0.51 8.24 -10.96
CA GLU A 521 -1.05 8.46 -12.31
C GLU A 521 -0.02 8.85 -13.40
N GLY A 522 1.20 8.33 -13.30
CA GLY A 522 2.25 8.65 -14.26
C GLY A 522 2.94 10.00 -14.07
N ASN A 523 2.60 10.76 -13.02
CA ASN A 523 3.17 12.08 -12.76
C ASN A 523 4.66 12.04 -12.40
N ARG A 524 5.15 10.92 -11.85
CA ARG A 524 6.56 10.74 -11.55
C ARG A 524 7.07 9.36 -11.99
N ALA A 525 8.17 9.32 -12.71
CA ALA A 525 8.68 8.10 -13.34
C ALA A 525 8.98 6.97 -12.35
N ILE A 526 9.49 7.28 -11.15
CA ILE A 526 9.77 6.30 -10.10
C ILE A 526 8.48 5.67 -9.53
N ALA A 527 7.34 6.33 -9.63
CA ALA A 527 6.06 5.80 -9.19
C ALA A 527 5.42 4.83 -10.21
N ASN A 528 5.94 4.77 -11.43
CA ASN A 528 5.36 3.97 -12.51
C ASN A 528 5.83 2.52 -12.45
N ASN A 529 4.90 1.60 -12.66
CA ASN A 529 5.20 0.18 -12.80
C ASN A 529 6.13 -0.06 -14.00
N LYS A 530 7.26 -0.72 -13.78
CA LYS A 530 8.29 -0.95 -14.81
C LYS A 530 7.77 -1.65 -16.06
N LYS A 531 6.85 -2.60 -15.89
CA LYS A 531 6.21 -3.30 -17.00
C LYS A 531 5.02 -2.53 -17.58
N GLY A 532 4.74 -1.34 -17.06
CA GLY A 532 3.61 -0.49 -17.43
C GLY A 532 2.30 -0.88 -16.76
N PHE A 533 1.24 -0.29 -17.24
CA PHE A 533 -0.12 -0.40 -16.74
C PHE A 533 -0.99 -1.23 -17.72
N ILE A 534 -2.26 -1.37 -17.45
CA ILE A 534 -3.21 -2.15 -18.26
C ILE A 534 -3.12 -1.83 -19.78
N TRP A 535 -2.89 -0.57 -20.12
CA TRP A 535 -2.73 -0.15 -21.53
C TRP A 535 -1.45 -0.69 -22.18
N ASP A 536 -0.35 -0.83 -21.43
CA ASP A 536 0.90 -1.44 -21.92
C ASP A 536 0.69 -2.94 -22.20
N TYR A 537 -0.12 -3.61 -21.37
CA TYR A 537 -0.48 -5.02 -21.56
C TYR A 537 -1.40 -5.19 -22.77
N CYS A 538 -2.40 -4.32 -22.91
CA CYS A 538 -3.23 -4.26 -24.11
C CYS A 538 -2.38 -4.03 -25.37
N PHE A 539 -1.45 -3.06 -25.34
CA PHE A 539 -0.56 -2.77 -26.48
C PHE A 539 0.26 -4.00 -26.89
N ARG A 540 0.88 -4.70 -25.90
CA ARG A 540 1.67 -5.92 -26.17
C ARG A 540 0.82 -7.07 -26.71
N ALA A 541 -0.44 -7.16 -26.30
CA ALA A 541 -1.40 -8.16 -26.78
C ALA A 541 -2.11 -7.78 -28.10
N GLY A 542 -1.85 -6.59 -28.64
CA GLY A 542 -2.52 -6.11 -29.86
C GLY A 542 -3.98 -5.73 -29.67
N ILE A 543 -4.40 -5.45 -28.43
CA ILE A 543 -5.74 -5.05 -28.03
C ILE A 543 -5.83 -3.52 -28.08
N SER A 544 -6.86 -3.00 -28.75
CA SER A 544 -7.06 -1.55 -28.84
C SER A 544 -7.62 -1.00 -27.53
N TYR A 545 -7.15 0.19 -27.14
CA TYR A 545 -7.52 0.85 -25.87
C TYR A 545 -7.65 2.35 -26.04
N ARG A 546 -8.38 2.98 -25.09
CA ARG A 546 -8.55 4.42 -25.00
C ARG A 546 -8.83 4.82 -23.57
N THR A 547 -8.29 5.99 -23.16
CA THR A 547 -8.58 6.57 -21.85
C THR A 547 -9.36 7.88 -21.98
N TYR A 548 -10.18 8.14 -20.96
CA TYR A 548 -10.97 9.34 -20.74
C TYR A 548 -10.68 9.84 -19.32
N GLY A 549 -9.60 10.58 -19.15
CA GLY A 549 -9.18 11.19 -17.89
C GLY A 549 -8.18 10.38 -17.07
N GLU A 550 -8.21 9.06 -17.10
CA GLU A 550 -7.22 8.24 -16.40
C GLU A 550 -5.82 8.40 -17.00
N PHE A 551 -4.83 8.77 -16.19
CA PHE A 551 -3.43 9.05 -16.59
C PHE A 551 -3.32 10.03 -17.75
N ALA A 552 -4.24 10.98 -17.81
CA ALA A 552 -4.30 11.98 -18.88
C ALA A 552 -4.84 13.32 -18.32
N ASP A 553 -3.95 14.14 -17.76
CA ASP A 553 -4.26 15.42 -17.16
C ASP A 553 -4.06 16.58 -18.13
N ASP A 554 -4.76 17.69 -17.90
CA ASP A 554 -4.67 18.89 -18.73
C ASP A 554 -4.77 18.61 -20.24
N TYR A 555 -5.62 17.62 -20.60
CA TYR A 555 -5.81 17.18 -22.00
C TYR A 555 -4.54 16.61 -22.64
N LYS A 556 -3.66 15.99 -21.84
CA LYS A 556 -2.40 15.35 -22.27
C LYS A 556 -2.22 14.01 -21.58
N PRO A 557 -1.60 13.02 -22.24
CA PRO A 557 -1.28 11.75 -21.59
C PRO A 557 -0.06 11.91 -20.67
N ASN A 558 -0.12 11.32 -19.47
CA ASN A 558 0.98 11.34 -18.51
C ASN A 558 2.04 10.29 -18.84
N ILE A 559 1.66 9.22 -19.53
CA ILE A 559 2.54 8.11 -19.89
C ILE A 559 2.59 7.88 -21.41
N PRO A 560 3.74 7.42 -21.94
CA PRO A 560 3.95 7.33 -23.39
C PRO A 560 2.97 6.43 -24.14
N VAL A 561 2.53 5.31 -23.51
CA VAL A 561 1.62 4.33 -24.14
C VAL A 561 0.25 4.92 -24.48
N LEU A 562 -0.17 5.96 -23.76
CA LEU A 562 -1.44 6.66 -24.02
C LEU A 562 -1.36 7.72 -25.13
N LYS A 563 -0.17 7.98 -25.70
CA LYS A 563 -0.03 8.93 -26.79
C LYS A 563 -0.93 8.50 -27.97
N ASN A 564 -1.86 9.38 -28.38
CA ASN A 564 -2.91 9.13 -29.37
C ASN A 564 -4.03 8.16 -28.95
N HIS A 565 -4.03 7.65 -27.72
CA HIS A 565 -5.03 6.73 -27.16
C HIS A 565 -5.86 7.36 -26.02
N PHE A 566 -6.03 8.68 -26.04
CA PHE A 566 -6.84 9.42 -25.05
C PHE A 566 -7.83 10.37 -25.75
N CYS A 567 -8.88 10.73 -25.04
CA CYS A 567 -9.84 11.71 -25.55
C CYS A 567 -9.35 13.13 -25.28
N ARG A 568 -8.98 13.89 -26.31
CA ARG A 568 -8.34 15.21 -26.23
C ARG A 568 -9.22 16.32 -25.67
N TYR A 569 -10.50 16.09 -25.48
CA TYR A 569 -11.46 17.07 -24.95
C TYR A 569 -12.21 16.54 -23.74
N TYR A 570 -11.82 15.39 -23.20
CA TYR A 570 -12.36 14.88 -21.95
C TYR A 570 -11.68 15.59 -20.78
N THR A 571 -12.48 16.10 -19.86
CA THR A 571 -11.98 16.76 -18.66
C THR A 571 -11.63 15.73 -17.60
N SER A 572 -10.35 15.65 -17.20
CA SER A 572 -9.89 14.82 -16.10
C SER A 572 -10.24 15.46 -14.74
N TRP A 573 -9.27 15.75 -13.90
CA TRP A 573 -9.50 16.38 -12.61
C TRP A 573 -9.88 17.86 -12.77
N ASP A 574 -11.15 18.17 -12.60
CA ASP A 574 -11.69 19.52 -12.44
C ASP A 574 -13.10 19.41 -11.84
N GLN A 575 -13.25 19.58 -10.53
CA GLN A 575 -14.52 19.46 -9.83
C GLN A 575 -15.54 20.57 -10.18
N HIS A 576 -15.12 21.62 -10.95
CA HIS A 576 -16.02 22.63 -11.50
C HIS A 576 -16.80 22.12 -12.72
N VAL A 577 -16.34 21.02 -13.32
CA VAL A 577 -17.01 20.35 -14.43
C VAL A 577 -17.83 19.19 -13.90
N ARG A 578 -19.11 19.16 -14.24
CA ARG A 578 -20.02 18.08 -13.84
C ARG A 578 -19.67 16.77 -14.52
N ASP A 579 -19.89 15.66 -13.82
CA ASP A 579 -19.72 14.33 -14.39
C ASP A 579 -20.72 14.02 -15.51
N THR A 580 -21.94 14.58 -15.44
CA THR A 580 -22.89 14.53 -16.56
C THR A 580 -22.34 15.21 -17.81
N THR A 581 -21.52 16.26 -17.69
CA THR A 581 -20.78 16.88 -18.81
C THR A 581 -19.68 15.95 -19.31
N ARG A 582 -18.91 15.27 -18.41
CA ARG A 582 -17.89 14.27 -18.78
C ARG A 582 -18.51 13.13 -19.59
N VAL A 583 -19.66 12.62 -19.17
CA VAL A 583 -20.41 11.60 -19.92
C VAL A 583 -20.86 12.13 -21.29
N GLY A 584 -21.25 13.40 -21.39
CA GLY A 584 -21.54 14.06 -22.68
C GLY A 584 -20.32 14.13 -23.60
N GLN A 585 -19.13 14.40 -23.05
CA GLN A 585 -17.86 14.38 -23.78
C GLN A 585 -17.51 12.96 -24.26
N TRP A 586 -17.62 11.94 -23.38
CA TRP A 586 -17.46 10.55 -23.74
C TRP A 586 -18.44 10.12 -24.84
N LYS A 587 -19.71 10.41 -24.69
CA LYS A 587 -20.76 10.08 -25.66
C LYS A 587 -20.44 10.57 -27.07
N ARG A 588 -20.00 11.82 -27.19
CA ARG A 588 -19.59 12.41 -28.47
C ARG A 588 -18.46 11.62 -29.13
N ASP A 589 -17.47 11.20 -28.35
CA ASP A 589 -16.34 10.41 -28.86
C ASP A 589 -16.78 8.98 -29.21
N PHE A 590 -17.58 8.36 -28.33
CA PHE A 590 -18.15 7.02 -28.51
C PHE A 590 -18.99 6.94 -29.79
N ASP A 591 -19.89 7.91 -30.04
CA ASP A 591 -20.72 7.94 -31.25
C ASP A 591 -19.87 7.98 -32.52
N SER A 592 -18.80 8.79 -32.50
CA SER A 592 -17.84 8.87 -33.60
C SER A 592 -17.12 7.55 -33.83
N LEU A 593 -16.61 6.92 -32.77
CA LEU A 593 -15.88 5.67 -32.83
C LEU A 593 -16.76 4.51 -33.31
N VAL A 594 -18.00 4.43 -32.85
CA VAL A 594 -18.98 3.42 -33.28
C VAL A 594 -19.33 3.61 -34.75
N ALA A 595 -19.60 4.84 -35.17
CA ALA A 595 -19.93 5.17 -36.56
C ALA A 595 -18.77 4.81 -37.54
N HIS A 596 -17.52 4.92 -37.10
CA HIS A 596 -16.36 4.58 -37.89
C HIS A 596 -15.85 3.12 -37.68
N HIS A 597 -16.56 2.28 -36.94
CA HIS A 597 -16.17 0.91 -36.60
C HIS A 597 -14.77 0.83 -35.97
N SER A 598 -14.42 1.79 -35.14
CA SER A 598 -13.11 1.95 -34.50
C SER A 598 -13.16 2.01 -32.99
N LEU A 599 -14.27 1.56 -32.38
CA LEU A 599 -14.42 1.53 -30.92
C LEU A 599 -13.33 0.61 -30.31
N PRO A 600 -12.50 1.11 -29.39
CA PRO A 600 -11.48 0.30 -28.73
C PRO A 600 -12.08 -0.78 -27.82
N HIS A 601 -11.33 -1.89 -27.65
CA HIS A 601 -11.77 -3.00 -26.80
C HIS A 601 -11.76 -2.63 -25.32
N LEU A 602 -10.74 -1.89 -24.85
CA LEU A 602 -10.67 -1.34 -23.50
C LEU A 602 -10.90 0.17 -23.53
N ASN A 603 -11.84 0.64 -22.69
CA ASN A 603 -12.13 2.06 -22.48
C ASN A 603 -12.08 2.34 -20.97
N THR A 604 -11.09 3.09 -20.50
CA THR A 604 -10.96 3.52 -19.11
C THR A 604 -11.49 4.94 -18.96
N LEU A 605 -12.31 5.17 -17.94
CA LEU A 605 -12.95 6.47 -17.71
C LEU A 605 -12.76 6.90 -16.26
N ARG A 606 -12.63 8.18 -16.02
CA ARG A 606 -12.61 8.79 -14.71
C ARG A 606 -13.85 9.66 -14.51
N ILE A 607 -14.61 9.47 -13.43
CA ILE A 607 -15.82 10.21 -13.05
C ILE A 607 -15.67 10.55 -11.55
N ILE A 608 -15.44 11.84 -11.19
CA ILE A 608 -14.78 12.24 -9.95
C ILE A 608 -15.65 13.02 -8.95
N ASN A 609 -16.87 13.48 -9.33
CA ASN A 609 -17.55 14.49 -8.52
C ASN A 609 -18.10 13.95 -7.19
N ASP A 610 -18.13 12.65 -6.98
CA ASP A 610 -18.45 12.07 -5.67
C ASP A 610 -17.38 12.35 -4.62
N HIS A 611 -16.14 12.71 -5.01
CA HIS A 611 -15.14 13.28 -4.09
C HIS A 611 -15.67 14.50 -3.34
N THR A 612 -16.46 15.36 -3.99
CA THR A 612 -17.05 16.61 -3.48
C THR A 612 -16.01 17.71 -3.20
N GLU A 613 -16.50 18.94 -3.01
CA GLU A 613 -15.71 20.09 -2.53
C GLU A 613 -16.14 20.51 -1.12
N GLY A 614 -16.70 19.57 -0.36
CA GLY A 614 -17.17 19.81 1.01
C GLY A 614 -18.22 20.92 1.09
N LEU A 615 -18.00 21.90 1.95
CA LEU A 615 -18.92 23.01 2.20
C LEU A 615 -18.44 24.36 1.65
N GLN A 616 -17.54 24.39 0.68
CA GLN A 616 -17.09 25.66 0.07
C GLN A 616 -18.29 26.50 -0.42
N LYS A 617 -18.31 27.76 -0.05
CA LYS A 617 -19.43 28.66 -0.35
C LYS A 617 -19.62 28.87 -1.85
N GLY A 618 -20.86 28.74 -2.32
CA GLY A 618 -21.19 28.88 -3.73
C GLY A 618 -20.82 27.67 -4.60
N ARG A 619 -20.14 26.65 -4.06
CA ARG A 619 -19.89 25.38 -4.73
C ARG A 619 -21.09 24.45 -4.53
N PRO A 620 -21.27 23.44 -5.39
CA PRO A 620 -22.32 22.45 -5.19
C PRO A 620 -22.25 21.82 -3.80
N THR A 621 -23.41 21.50 -3.22
CA THR A 621 -23.42 20.75 -1.95
C THR A 621 -22.87 19.34 -2.15
N PRO A 622 -22.38 18.65 -1.10
CA PRO A 622 -21.99 17.24 -1.20
C PRO A 622 -23.09 16.35 -1.81
N PHE A 623 -24.35 16.62 -1.49
CA PHE A 623 -25.48 15.93 -2.12
C PHE A 623 -25.59 16.20 -3.62
N ALA A 624 -25.39 17.46 -4.04
CA ALA A 624 -25.46 17.84 -5.45
C ALA A 624 -24.33 17.20 -6.26
N HIS A 625 -23.11 17.15 -5.71
CA HIS A 625 -21.97 16.48 -6.31
C HIS A 625 -22.22 14.98 -6.49
N CYS A 626 -22.60 14.27 -5.42
CA CYS A 626 -22.87 12.83 -5.48
C CYS A 626 -24.07 12.49 -6.37
N ALA A 627 -25.11 13.34 -6.40
CA ALA A 627 -26.25 13.13 -7.29
C ALA A 627 -25.91 13.36 -8.77
N ASP A 628 -25.02 14.31 -9.09
CA ASP A 628 -24.51 14.49 -10.46
C ASP A 628 -23.63 13.30 -10.90
N ASN A 629 -22.76 12.79 -10.03
CA ASN A 629 -21.97 11.59 -10.26
C ASN A 629 -22.87 10.36 -10.50
N ASP A 630 -23.86 10.13 -9.64
CA ASP A 630 -24.85 9.07 -9.80
C ASP A 630 -25.61 9.15 -11.13
N LEU A 631 -26.09 10.35 -11.47
CA LEU A 631 -26.78 10.58 -12.73
C LEU A 631 -25.86 10.31 -13.92
N ALA A 632 -24.60 10.70 -13.83
CA ALA A 632 -23.60 10.48 -14.88
C ALA A 632 -23.39 8.99 -15.15
N VAL A 633 -23.18 8.17 -14.11
CA VAL A 633 -23.08 6.72 -14.24
C VAL A 633 -24.37 6.12 -14.83
N GLY A 634 -25.53 6.57 -14.34
CA GLY A 634 -26.83 6.15 -14.88
C GLY A 634 -26.99 6.50 -16.36
N MET A 635 -26.67 7.73 -16.79
CA MET A 635 -26.69 8.16 -18.19
C MET A 635 -25.73 7.36 -19.07
N PHE A 636 -24.55 7.04 -18.54
CA PHE A 636 -23.57 6.23 -19.25
C PHE A 636 -24.12 4.84 -19.57
N VAL A 637 -24.62 4.13 -18.56
CA VAL A 637 -25.16 2.79 -18.73
C VAL A 637 -26.44 2.80 -19.56
N ASP A 638 -27.32 3.78 -19.36
CA ASP A 638 -28.54 3.98 -20.20
C ASP A 638 -28.18 4.09 -21.67
N TYR A 639 -27.24 4.98 -21.99
CA TYR A 639 -26.86 5.23 -23.37
C TYR A 639 -26.16 4.01 -24.00
N LEU A 640 -25.20 3.40 -23.30
CA LEU A 640 -24.50 2.23 -23.78
C LEU A 640 -25.46 1.03 -23.98
N SER A 641 -26.40 0.82 -23.04
CA SER A 641 -27.35 -0.31 -23.09
C SER A 641 -28.32 -0.24 -24.29
N LYS A 642 -28.52 0.94 -24.86
CA LYS A 642 -29.35 1.18 -26.07
C LYS A 642 -28.52 1.24 -27.36
N SER A 643 -27.19 1.07 -27.25
CA SER A 643 -26.28 1.11 -28.40
C SER A 643 -26.18 -0.24 -29.12
N PRO A 644 -25.73 -0.25 -30.38
CA PRO A 644 -25.57 -1.50 -31.14
C PRO A 644 -24.49 -2.44 -30.57
N VAL A 645 -23.59 -1.96 -29.71
CA VAL A 645 -22.49 -2.73 -29.12
C VAL A 645 -22.84 -3.35 -27.77
N TRP A 646 -24.00 -3.08 -27.20
CA TRP A 646 -24.41 -3.53 -25.87
C TRP A 646 -24.25 -5.06 -25.65
N LYS A 647 -24.63 -5.85 -26.64
CA LYS A 647 -24.54 -7.30 -26.57
C LYS A 647 -23.12 -7.82 -26.32
N GLU A 648 -22.13 -7.06 -26.76
CA GLU A 648 -20.71 -7.42 -26.69
C GLU A 648 -19.95 -6.56 -25.67
N SER A 649 -20.70 -5.85 -24.80
CA SER A 649 -20.13 -4.89 -23.84
C SER A 649 -20.33 -5.31 -22.39
N VAL A 650 -19.37 -4.91 -21.56
CA VAL A 650 -19.49 -4.92 -20.10
C VAL A 650 -18.97 -3.60 -19.54
N VAL A 651 -19.64 -3.12 -18.50
CA VAL A 651 -19.25 -1.95 -17.72
C VAL A 651 -18.85 -2.42 -16.33
N PHE A 652 -17.68 -2.04 -15.88
CA PHE A 652 -17.22 -2.15 -14.51
C PHE A 652 -17.09 -0.75 -13.92
N VAL A 653 -17.57 -0.55 -12.70
CA VAL A 653 -17.48 0.71 -11.98
C VAL A 653 -16.99 0.42 -10.58
N LEU A 654 -15.97 1.12 -10.13
CA LEU A 654 -15.44 1.02 -8.76
C LEU A 654 -14.92 2.39 -8.30
N GLU A 655 -14.65 2.50 -7.01
CA GLU A 655 -13.87 3.60 -6.44
C GLU A 655 -12.37 3.25 -6.53
N ASP A 656 -11.52 4.25 -6.70
CA ASP A 656 -10.05 4.07 -6.67
C ASP A 656 -9.57 3.64 -5.28
N ASP A 657 -10.14 4.26 -4.24
CA ASP A 657 -9.95 3.95 -2.83
C ASP A 657 -11.23 4.19 -2.01
N ALA A 658 -11.21 3.85 -0.73
CA ALA A 658 -12.28 4.14 0.22
C ALA A 658 -11.90 5.25 1.22
N GLN A 659 -10.65 5.60 1.27
CA GLN A 659 -9.98 6.64 2.05
C GLN A 659 -10.57 6.87 3.46
N ASP A 660 -11.38 7.91 3.66
CA ASP A 660 -11.84 8.33 4.97
C ASP A 660 -13.28 7.91 5.29
N GLY A 661 -13.94 7.22 4.36
CA GLY A 661 -15.34 6.89 4.53
C GLY A 661 -15.58 5.94 5.70
N PRO A 662 -16.69 6.10 6.46
CA PRO A 662 -17.07 5.13 7.47
C PRO A 662 -17.60 3.84 6.82
N ASP A 663 -17.16 2.70 7.34
CA ASP A 663 -17.67 1.37 7.00
C ASP A 663 -17.58 0.43 8.22
N HIS A 664 -18.67 -0.31 8.50
CA HIS A 664 -18.75 -1.13 9.71
C HIS A 664 -18.04 -2.48 9.58
N VAL A 665 -17.61 -2.85 8.37
CA VAL A 665 -16.93 -4.13 8.10
C VAL A 665 -15.43 -3.94 8.03
N ASP A 666 -14.97 -3.05 7.16
CA ASP A 666 -13.56 -2.76 6.96
C ASP A 666 -13.37 -1.41 6.24
N ALA A 667 -12.32 -0.69 6.57
CA ALA A 667 -12.02 0.60 5.96
C ALA A 667 -11.75 0.53 4.44
N HIS A 668 -11.38 -0.64 3.91
CA HIS A 668 -11.18 -0.85 2.48
C HIS A 668 -12.46 -1.30 1.75
N ARG A 669 -13.57 -1.56 2.48
CA ARG A 669 -14.78 -2.00 1.80
C ARG A 669 -15.44 -0.86 1.05
N SER A 670 -15.65 -1.05 -0.25
CA SER A 670 -16.13 -0.02 -1.15
C SER A 670 -17.25 -0.50 -2.06
N THR A 671 -17.79 0.43 -2.85
CA THR A 671 -18.83 0.11 -3.84
C THR A 671 -18.24 -0.41 -5.14
N ALA A 672 -18.91 -1.36 -5.75
CA ALA A 672 -18.58 -1.81 -7.10
C ALA A 672 -19.87 -2.16 -7.85
N TYR A 673 -19.87 -1.86 -9.14
CA TYR A 673 -21.04 -2.11 -9.99
C TYR A 673 -20.59 -2.78 -11.28
N ILE A 674 -21.46 -3.65 -11.79
CA ILE A 674 -21.24 -4.35 -13.05
C ILE A 674 -22.52 -4.38 -13.86
N ALA A 675 -22.44 -3.98 -15.13
CA ALA A 675 -23.58 -3.97 -16.05
C ALA A 675 -23.17 -4.48 -17.43
N GLY A 676 -24.06 -5.17 -18.12
CA GLY A 676 -23.79 -5.71 -19.47
C GLY A 676 -24.82 -6.72 -19.90
N GLY A 677 -24.87 -7.01 -21.19
CA GLY A 677 -25.82 -8.00 -21.71
C GLY A 677 -25.64 -9.41 -21.13
N TYR A 678 -24.43 -9.78 -20.76
CA TYR A 678 -24.12 -11.06 -20.12
C TYR A 678 -24.08 -11.02 -18.60
N VAL A 679 -24.30 -9.87 -17.97
CA VAL A 679 -24.33 -9.75 -16.51
C VAL A 679 -25.68 -10.26 -15.99
N LYS A 680 -25.65 -11.03 -14.91
CA LYS A 680 -26.84 -11.53 -14.24
C LYS A 680 -27.72 -10.39 -13.74
N ARG A 681 -29.01 -10.67 -13.61
CA ARG A 681 -30.01 -9.71 -13.13
C ARG A 681 -30.55 -10.13 -11.77
N HIS A 682 -30.77 -9.14 -10.89
CA HIS A 682 -31.42 -9.29 -9.59
C HIS A 682 -30.75 -10.34 -8.68
N VAL A 683 -29.42 -10.32 -8.62
CA VAL A 683 -28.61 -11.25 -7.84
C VAL A 683 -27.82 -10.51 -6.76
N VAL A 684 -27.69 -11.12 -5.59
CA VAL A 684 -26.75 -10.69 -4.56
C VAL A 684 -25.57 -11.67 -4.57
N ASP A 685 -24.35 -11.16 -4.68
CA ASP A 685 -23.12 -11.97 -4.62
C ASP A 685 -22.27 -11.52 -3.43
N HIS A 686 -22.21 -12.39 -2.41
CA HIS A 686 -21.43 -12.17 -1.19
C HIS A 686 -19.97 -12.65 -1.29
N THR A 687 -19.55 -13.08 -2.48
CA THR A 687 -18.16 -13.48 -2.71
C THR A 687 -17.24 -12.28 -2.44
N MET A 688 -16.15 -12.54 -1.73
CA MET A 688 -15.13 -11.52 -1.54
C MET A 688 -14.43 -11.23 -2.87
N TYR A 689 -14.54 -10.01 -3.32
CA TYR A 689 -13.85 -9.47 -4.48
C TYR A 689 -13.06 -8.23 -4.11
N SER A 690 -12.09 -7.87 -4.95
CA SER A 690 -11.34 -6.63 -4.81
C SER A 690 -11.10 -5.93 -6.15
N THR A 691 -10.46 -4.78 -6.15
CA THR A 691 -9.99 -4.09 -7.36
C THR A 691 -9.28 -5.07 -8.31
N THR A 692 -8.38 -5.89 -7.76
CA THR A 692 -7.65 -6.91 -8.55
C THR A 692 -8.54 -8.06 -9.05
N SER A 693 -9.67 -8.35 -8.41
CA SER A 693 -10.68 -9.30 -8.95
C SER A 693 -11.33 -8.76 -10.23
N MET A 694 -11.60 -7.46 -10.25
CA MET A 694 -12.15 -6.79 -11.44
C MET A 694 -11.13 -6.76 -12.58
N LEU A 695 -9.88 -6.43 -12.27
CA LEU A 695 -8.76 -6.47 -13.24
C LEU A 695 -8.59 -7.87 -13.83
N HIS A 696 -8.51 -8.92 -12.99
CA HIS A 696 -8.39 -10.31 -13.47
C HIS A 696 -9.56 -10.71 -14.39
N THR A 697 -10.77 -10.24 -14.10
CA THR A 697 -11.93 -10.46 -14.96
C THR A 697 -11.77 -9.78 -16.32
N ILE A 698 -11.28 -8.55 -16.35
CA ILE A 698 -11.00 -7.79 -17.58
C ILE A 698 -9.91 -8.48 -18.40
N GLU A 699 -8.84 -8.91 -17.76
CA GLU A 699 -7.71 -9.63 -18.37
C GLU A 699 -8.15 -10.92 -19.07
N LEU A 700 -8.98 -11.70 -18.37
CA LEU A 700 -9.55 -12.93 -18.95
C LEU A 700 -10.48 -12.64 -20.14
N ILE A 701 -11.35 -11.63 -20.03
CA ILE A 701 -12.26 -11.23 -21.12
C ILE A 701 -11.49 -10.76 -22.34
N LEU A 702 -10.47 -9.94 -22.16
CA LEU A 702 -9.69 -9.35 -23.25
C LEU A 702 -8.53 -10.23 -23.73
N GLY A 703 -8.13 -11.24 -22.95
CA GLY A 703 -7.16 -12.26 -23.34
C GLY A 703 -5.70 -11.87 -23.17
N PHE A 704 -5.34 -11.02 -22.21
CA PHE A 704 -3.96 -10.72 -21.85
C PHE A 704 -3.63 -11.20 -20.42
N PRO A 705 -2.34 -11.48 -20.13
CA PRO A 705 -1.94 -12.05 -18.84
C PRO A 705 -2.03 -11.02 -17.71
N PRO A 706 -2.22 -11.47 -16.44
CA PRO A 706 -2.19 -10.62 -15.26
C PRO A 706 -0.90 -9.79 -15.15
N MET A 707 -1.04 -8.61 -14.56
CA MET A 707 0.02 -7.61 -14.43
C MET A 707 0.92 -7.89 -13.22
N SER A 708 0.37 -8.51 -12.18
CA SER A 708 1.04 -8.77 -10.90
C SER A 708 0.66 -10.14 -10.32
N GLN A 709 1.19 -10.46 -9.14
CA GLN A 709 0.76 -11.61 -8.36
C GLN A 709 -0.64 -11.42 -7.75
N TYR A 710 -1.08 -10.18 -7.57
CA TYR A 710 -2.34 -9.84 -6.92
C TYR A 710 -3.53 -10.10 -7.83
N ASP A 711 -3.55 -9.52 -9.02
CA ASP A 711 -4.61 -9.75 -10.00
C ASP A 711 -4.63 -11.23 -10.45
N ALA A 712 -3.44 -11.85 -10.66
CA ALA A 712 -3.37 -13.29 -10.90
C ALA A 712 -3.98 -14.13 -9.78
N ALA A 713 -3.82 -13.72 -8.52
CA ALA A 713 -4.33 -14.43 -7.35
C ALA A 713 -5.83 -14.24 -7.14
N ALA A 714 -6.36 -13.08 -7.53
CA ALA A 714 -7.70 -12.66 -7.25
C ALA A 714 -8.77 -13.59 -7.86
N GLU A 715 -9.87 -13.78 -7.15
CA GLU A 715 -11.01 -14.54 -7.68
C GLU A 715 -11.71 -13.72 -8.77
N PRO A 716 -11.77 -14.18 -10.02
CA PRO A 716 -12.49 -13.45 -11.07
C PRO A 716 -14.00 -13.46 -10.82
N MET A 717 -14.67 -12.43 -11.30
CA MET A 717 -16.09 -12.18 -11.03
C MET A 717 -17.04 -13.01 -11.92
N TRP A 718 -16.63 -14.20 -12.35
CA TRP A 718 -17.42 -15.07 -13.25
C TRP A 718 -18.82 -15.38 -12.71
N ARG A 719 -19.04 -15.38 -11.39
CA ARG A 719 -20.35 -15.61 -10.75
C ARG A 719 -21.35 -14.53 -11.07
N CYS A 720 -20.88 -13.33 -11.43
CA CYS A 720 -21.72 -12.21 -11.84
C CYS A 720 -22.28 -12.37 -13.27
N PHE A 721 -21.77 -13.33 -14.04
CA PHE A 721 -22.14 -13.49 -15.46
C PHE A 721 -23.07 -14.66 -15.71
N SER A 722 -23.90 -14.51 -16.77
CA SER A 722 -24.80 -15.53 -17.29
C SER A 722 -24.31 -16.02 -18.65
N LYS A 723 -24.49 -17.32 -18.94
CA LYS A 723 -24.21 -17.88 -20.28
C LYS A 723 -25.16 -17.39 -21.37
N GLN A 724 -26.33 -16.94 -20.99
CA GLN A 724 -27.32 -16.39 -21.89
C GLN A 724 -27.44 -14.87 -21.65
N PRO A 725 -27.33 -14.05 -22.70
CA PRO A 725 -27.44 -12.60 -22.54
C PRO A 725 -28.89 -12.18 -22.29
N ASP A 726 -29.06 -11.23 -21.39
CA ASP A 726 -30.28 -10.44 -21.21
C ASP A 726 -30.07 -9.06 -21.83
N MET A 727 -30.75 -8.80 -22.93
CA MET A 727 -30.58 -7.57 -23.69
C MET A 727 -31.52 -6.42 -23.23
N THR A 728 -32.23 -6.60 -22.15
CA THR A 728 -33.08 -5.55 -21.56
C THR A 728 -32.22 -4.33 -21.27
N PRO A 729 -32.51 -3.16 -21.88
CA PRO A 729 -31.70 -1.97 -21.65
C PRO A 729 -31.93 -1.44 -20.24
N TYR A 730 -30.88 -0.85 -19.67
CA TYR A 730 -31.04 -0.06 -18.46
C TYR A 730 -31.75 1.26 -18.79
N ASN A 731 -32.55 1.77 -17.87
CA ASN A 731 -33.15 3.08 -17.97
C ASN A 731 -32.71 3.96 -16.80
N VAL A 732 -32.09 5.09 -17.13
CA VAL A 732 -31.63 6.07 -16.15
C VAL A 732 -32.78 6.49 -15.23
N LYS A 733 -32.48 6.54 -13.92
CA LYS A 733 -33.44 6.98 -12.91
C LYS A 733 -33.43 8.51 -12.81
N PRO A 734 -34.63 9.12 -12.63
CA PRO A 734 -34.69 10.56 -12.48
C PRO A 734 -34.04 11.02 -11.18
N LEU A 735 -33.47 12.21 -11.22
CA LEU A 735 -32.97 12.89 -10.03
C LEU A 735 -34.06 13.05 -8.97
N GLN A 736 -33.69 12.75 -7.72
CA GLN A 736 -34.53 13.03 -6.54
C GLN A 736 -33.91 14.14 -5.66
N THR A 737 -32.75 14.66 -6.07
CA THR A 737 -32.00 15.73 -5.39
C THR A 737 -31.64 16.81 -6.40
N ASP A 738 -31.70 18.08 -5.96
CA ASP A 738 -31.30 19.21 -6.82
C ASP A 738 -29.78 19.27 -6.99
N ILE A 739 -29.31 18.91 -8.18
CA ILE A 739 -27.86 18.98 -8.55
C ILE A 739 -27.35 20.43 -8.70
N ASN A 740 -28.22 21.44 -8.66
CA ASN A 740 -27.85 22.85 -8.69
C ASN A 740 -27.76 23.47 -7.29
N ALA A 741 -28.09 22.71 -6.26
CA ALA A 741 -27.98 23.19 -4.89
C ALA A 741 -26.53 23.54 -4.54
N VAL A 742 -26.33 24.76 -4.00
CA VAL A 742 -25.01 25.27 -3.62
C VAL A 742 -24.92 25.50 -2.11
N ASN A 743 -23.74 25.49 -1.57
CA ASN A 743 -23.45 25.75 -0.17
C ASN A 743 -23.68 27.26 0.10
N ILE A 744 -24.60 27.57 0.99
CA ILE A 744 -24.95 28.94 1.38
C ILE A 744 -24.85 29.19 2.89
N ILE A 745 -24.72 28.13 3.70
CA ILE A 745 -24.72 28.18 5.15
C ILE A 745 -23.31 28.55 5.63
N GLU A 746 -23.24 29.58 6.50
CA GLU A 746 -22.01 29.98 7.15
C GLU A 746 -21.95 29.40 8.58
N ASN A 747 -21.16 28.33 8.76
CA ASN A 747 -20.90 27.73 10.07
C ASN A 747 -19.40 27.41 10.23
N VAL A 748 -19.04 26.79 11.35
CA VAL A 748 -17.64 26.45 11.63
C VAL A 748 -17.07 25.47 10.59
N TRP A 749 -17.87 24.52 10.09
CA TRP A 749 -17.46 23.50 9.13
C TRP A 749 -17.30 24.06 7.73
N GLN A 750 -18.17 25.02 7.34
CA GLN A 750 -18.02 25.76 6.10
C GLN A 750 -16.72 26.58 6.09
N ARG A 751 -16.44 27.33 7.18
CA ARG A 751 -15.16 28.07 7.30
C ARG A 751 -13.95 27.15 7.29
N LYS A 752 -14.09 25.94 7.85
CA LYS A 752 -13.04 24.91 7.78
C LYS A 752 -12.82 24.46 6.33
N SER A 753 -13.90 24.17 5.60
CA SER A 753 -13.85 23.78 4.18
C SER A 753 -13.22 24.85 3.29
N GLU A 754 -13.43 26.16 3.57
CA GLU A 754 -12.80 27.28 2.84
C GLU A 754 -11.27 27.32 2.98
N SER A 755 -10.72 26.66 4.00
CA SER A 755 -9.26 26.59 4.20
C SER A 755 -8.58 25.49 3.39
N PHE A 756 -9.37 24.64 2.72
CA PHE A 756 -8.87 23.52 1.95
C PHE A 756 -8.50 23.90 0.51
N ASP A 757 -7.49 23.27 -0.03
CA ASP A 757 -7.02 23.47 -1.41
C ASP A 757 -7.59 22.38 -2.32
N PHE A 758 -8.71 22.66 -3.01
CA PHE A 758 -9.31 21.77 -4.01
C PHE A 758 -8.79 22.01 -5.43
N SER A 759 -7.74 22.82 -5.61
CA SER A 759 -7.21 23.16 -6.94
C SER A 759 -6.54 21.99 -7.65
N ARG A 760 -6.16 20.97 -6.90
CA ARG A 760 -5.61 19.72 -7.39
C ARG A 760 -6.09 18.58 -6.52
N GLU A 761 -5.97 17.38 -7.06
CA GLU A 761 -6.23 16.14 -6.38
C GLU A 761 -5.40 16.02 -5.09
N ASP A 762 -6.00 15.47 -4.05
CA ASP A 762 -5.39 15.08 -2.77
C ASP A 762 -4.55 16.15 -2.07
N ARG A 763 -4.97 17.41 -2.16
CA ARG A 763 -4.38 18.51 -1.38
C ARG A 763 -5.17 18.87 -0.14
N VAL A 764 -6.31 18.26 0.04
CA VAL A 764 -7.18 18.47 1.19
C VAL A 764 -6.66 17.64 2.35
N PRO A 765 -6.67 18.15 3.60
CA PRO A 765 -6.40 17.33 4.78
C PRO A 765 -7.56 16.35 5.01
N ASP A 766 -7.43 15.12 4.58
CA ASP A 766 -8.50 14.14 4.44
C ASP A 766 -9.27 13.87 5.73
N HIS A 767 -8.57 13.70 6.85
CA HIS A 767 -9.20 13.50 8.14
C HIS A 767 -10.17 14.63 8.53
N GLU A 768 -9.79 15.87 8.24
CA GLU A 768 -10.62 17.04 8.47
C GLU A 768 -11.75 17.14 7.45
N PHE A 769 -11.48 16.72 6.22
CA PHE A 769 -12.43 16.72 5.12
C PHE A 769 -13.56 15.71 5.35
N THR A 770 -13.24 14.50 5.78
CA THR A 770 -14.23 13.48 6.16
C THR A 770 -15.15 13.98 7.27
N GLU A 771 -14.60 14.66 8.28
CA GLU A 771 -15.44 15.26 9.33
C GLU A 771 -16.37 16.35 8.77
N VAL A 772 -15.87 17.18 7.84
CA VAL A 772 -16.70 18.20 7.15
C VAL A 772 -17.85 17.54 6.38
N ILE A 773 -17.59 16.49 5.61
CA ILE A 773 -18.62 15.77 4.85
C ILE A 773 -19.64 15.14 5.81
N TRP A 774 -19.21 14.47 6.84
CA TRP A 774 -20.11 13.89 7.84
C TRP A 774 -21.04 14.96 8.48
N LYS A 775 -20.45 16.08 8.91
CA LYS A 775 -21.21 17.20 9.51
C LYS A 775 -22.15 17.88 8.52
N ALA A 776 -21.77 17.95 7.24
CA ALA A 776 -22.61 18.48 6.18
C ALA A 776 -23.87 17.64 5.96
N VAL A 777 -23.74 16.32 6.05
CA VAL A 777 -24.83 15.36 5.74
C VAL A 777 -25.66 15.04 6.98
N LYS A 778 -25.02 14.72 8.11
CA LYS A 778 -25.70 14.27 9.35
C LYS A 778 -26.00 15.40 10.34
N GLY A 779 -25.57 16.63 10.03
CA GLY A 779 -25.76 17.81 10.87
C GLY A 779 -24.57 18.14 11.77
N GLU A 780 -24.41 19.42 12.11
CA GLU A 780 -23.24 19.98 12.79
C GLU A 780 -22.88 19.28 14.10
N ASN A 781 -23.87 18.83 14.86
CA ASN A 781 -23.71 18.17 16.16
C ASN A 781 -23.71 16.64 16.10
N SER A 782 -23.73 16.06 14.90
CA SER A 782 -23.75 14.60 14.73
C SER A 782 -22.43 13.94 15.17
N ILE A 783 -22.53 12.69 15.60
CA ILE A 783 -21.38 11.85 15.98
C ILE A 783 -21.45 10.58 15.14
N VAL A 784 -20.32 10.14 14.62
CA VAL A 784 -20.22 8.88 13.89
C VAL A 784 -20.56 7.74 14.87
N PRO A 785 -21.55 6.87 14.56
CA PRO A 785 -21.88 5.75 15.46
C PRO A 785 -20.76 4.72 15.46
N PRO A 786 -20.60 3.97 16.58
CA PRO A 786 -19.62 2.88 16.64
C PRO A 786 -20.05 1.74 15.70
N PRO A 787 -19.09 0.98 15.11
CA PRO A 787 -19.40 -0.13 14.24
C PRO A 787 -20.15 -1.24 15.00
N ARG A 788 -21.14 -1.85 14.34
CA ARG A 788 -21.93 -2.95 14.91
C ARG A 788 -21.31 -4.30 14.64
N ARG A 789 -20.53 -4.43 13.56
CA ARG A 789 -19.98 -5.69 13.08
C ARG A 789 -18.71 -5.42 12.28
N ALA A 790 -17.74 -6.35 12.38
CA ALA A 790 -16.55 -6.36 11.55
C ALA A 790 -16.27 -7.77 11.02
N ALA A 791 -15.99 -7.89 9.74
CA ALA A 791 -15.76 -9.18 9.08
C ALA A 791 -14.39 -9.79 9.43
N PHE A 792 -13.35 -8.97 9.52
CA PHE A 792 -11.97 -9.43 9.67
C PHE A 792 -11.40 -9.25 11.09
N VAL A 793 -12.10 -8.54 11.95
CA VAL A 793 -11.65 -8.22 13.32
C VAL A 793 -12.36 -9.13 14.34
N LYS A 794 -11.61 -9.70 15.29
CA LYS A 794 -12.20 -10.40 16.42
C LYS A 794 -12.85 -9.40 17.36
N ASN A 795 -14.13 -9.56 17.68
CA ASN A 795 -14.74 -8.87 18.78
C ASN A 795 -14.03 -9.27 20.08
N ALA A 796 -13.47 -8.29 20.80
CA ALA A 796 -12.86 -8.50 22.10
C ALA A 796 -13.89 -8.92 23.18
N ASP A 797 -15.19 -8.76 22.94
CA ASP A 797 -16.28 -8.91 23.90
C ASP A 797 -16.89 -10.32 24.01
N LYS A 798 -16.30 -11.35 23.41
CA LYS A 798 -16.68 -12.74 23.72
C LYS A 798 -15.78 -13.34 24.81
N LYS A 799 -15.68 -12.70 25.95
CA LYS A 799 -15.54 -13.36 27.24
C LYS A 799 -16.96 -13.41 27.84
N ASN A 800 -17.60 -14.52 27.73
CA ASN A 800 -18.78 -15.03 28.43
C ASN A 800 -19.83 -15.55 27.42
N ASP A 801 -19.53 -16.67 26.84
CA ASP A 801 -20.53 -17.68 26.50
C ASP A 801 -19.79 -19.01 26.58
N GLN A 802 -19.55 -19.44 27.82
CA GLN A 802 -19.45 -20.84 28.17
C GLN A 802 -20.77 -21.15 28.87
N ASP A 803 -21.65 -21.82 28.15
CA ASP A 803 -22.53 -22.86 28.67
C ASP A 803 -22.71 -23.93 27.57
#